data_1b46bfabd618b2dcd7f31730a75efee6
#
_entry.id   1b46bfabd618b2dcd7f31730a75efee6
#
_cell.length_a   1.000
_cell.length_b   1.000
_cell.length_c   1.000
_cell.angle_alpha   90.00
_cell.angle_beta   90.00
_cell.angle_gamma   90.00
#
_symmetry.space_group_name_H-M   'P 1'
#
loop_
_entity.id
_entity.type
_entity.pdbx_description
1 polymer ?
#
loop_
_entity_poly.entity_id
_entity_poly.type
_entity_poly.pdbx_seq_one_letter_code
_entity_poly.pdbx_strand_id
1 'polypeptide(L)'
;MFTDAWTASARAAPGRPWGEALLRFLTGARVHISGAMTSNDRWAPLATQLRADSIRATTTAGSGHPTSSLSAADLMAVLLQDHLRADWGASTSFDEDRIIFSKGHAAPLLYAMFKAVGAISDAELLTLRKLGSRLEGHPTPRLPWVHVATGSLGQGLPAAVGMALGARLLGLELRCWVLLGDSEMAEGSVYEAFELGGYEGLARIVAIVDMNRLGQRGPTMLQWNGERYAERARAFGWNAMVIDGHDRAAIHRAYTDAEGSDRPVCIVARTKKGAGVSFVEDREGWHGKAFSSDEEAKALAELGNPAGDLVVRPPGARGRRAAPELPRGAFRAPRYEVGAKVATRQAFGDALRALGDARGDVVALDGEVGNSTFTEVFGEAHPERFFEMYIAEQQLVSAAVGMQTLGLAPFAATFAAFFTRAHDQIRMAAISRAHLGLVGSHAGVSIGEDGPSQMALEDLAMMRAVAGSTVLYPSCATTTVELTRQMAERAGITYMRTTREKTPVLYGPGERFPIGGSKVLRRSGGDVAAVLAAGITLHEALRAHERLAADGVPVRVVDLYSVKPIDAATVEACARECGGRLIVVEDHFPEGGLGDAVSEVFAGRPAPAIVRLAVRSLPGSGTPRELLDGAGIGADAIVEAVKRASRAPAQPGSP
;
A
#
# COMPACT_ATOMS: atom_id res chain seq x y z
N MET A 1 46.90 -5.02 14.03
CA MET A 1 47.13 -6.17 13.15
C MET A 1 45.74 -6.70 12.76
N PHE A 2 45.16 -6.14 11.75
CA PHE A 2 44.12 -6.70 10.89
C PHE A 2 43.94 -5.69 9.78
N THR A 3 44.75 -5.80 8.76
CA THR A 3 44.58 -5.21 7.43
C THR A 3 44.50 -6.36 6.46
N ASP A 4 43.73 -6.13 5.41
CA ASP A 4 43.68 -6.86 4.15
C ASP A 4 42.77 -8.10 4.10
N ALA A 5 41.56 -7.88 3.53
CA ALA A 5 40.97 -8.70 2.47
C ALA A 5 39.56 -8.20 2.04
N TRP A 6 39.54 -7.21 1.18
CA TRP A 6 38.35 -6.94 0.33
C TRP A 6 38.84 -6.42 -1.03
N THR A 7 39.15 -7.33 -1.92
CA THR A 7 39.26 -7.02 -3.36
C THR A 7 38.59 -8.13 -4.16
N ALA A 8 37.86 -7.68 -5.14
CA ALA A 8 37.40 -8.35 -6.34
C ALA A 8 35.98 -8.96 -6.32
N SER A 9 35.00 -8.21 -6.83
CA SER A 9 34.28 -8.59 -8.04
C SER A 9 33.27 -7.49 -8.45
N ALA A 10 33.75 -6.41 -9.05
CA ALA A 10 32.92 -5.49 -9.80
C ALA A 10 33.22 -5.71 -11.29
N ARG A 11 32.32 -6.33 -12.03
CA ARG A 11 32.34 -6.29 -13.50
C ARG A 11 31.70 -4.99 -13.96
N ALA A 12 32.55 -4.10 -14.48
CA ALA A 12 32.19 -2.83 -15.09
C ALA A 12 31.48 -3.04 -16.43
N ALA A 13 30.37 -2.35 -16.65
CA ALA A 13 29.83 -2.04 -17.96
C ALA A 13 30.59 -0.85 -18.59
N PRO A 14 30.75 -0.77 -19.93
CA PRO A 14 31.72 0.12 -20.58
C PRO A 14 31.26 1.56 -20.65
N GLY A 15 32.22 2.43 -20.43
CA GLY A 15 32.25 3.86 -20.26
C GLY A 15 31.55 4.76 -21.25
N ARG A 16 31.16 5.90 -20.70
CA ARG A 16 31.14 7.20 -21.39
C ARG A 16 32.04 8.21 -20.66
N PRO A 17 32.79 9.05 -21.38
CA PRO A 17 33.81 9.90 -20.79
C PRO A 17 33.21 11.15 -20.13
N TRP A 18 33.60 11.39 -18.89
CA TRP A 18 33.42 12.67 -18.20
C TRP A 18 34.54 13.62 -18.60
N GLY A 19 34.24 14.54 -19.50
CA GLY A 19 35.14 15.63 -19.87
C GLY A 19 34.44 16.56 -20.83
N GLU A 20 34.34 17.85 -20.43
CA GLU A 20 33.87 19.01 -21.23
C GLU A 20 32.48 19.60 -20.96
N ALA A 21 31.97 19.59 -19.74
CA ALA A 21 30.79 20.41 -19.37
C ALA A 21 31.04 21.43 -18.24
N LEU A 22 32.30 21.73 -17.88
CA LEU A 22 32.61 22.62 -16.74
C LEU A 22 33.02 24.03 -17.11
N LEU A 23 32.74 24.54 -18.31
CA LEU A 23 33.19 25.87 -18.70
C LEU A 23 32.15 26.72 -19.44
N ARG A 24 30.85 26.71 -19.03
CA ARG A 24 29.85 27.65 -19.56
C ARG A 24 28.83 28.15 -18.54
N PHE A 25 29.16 28.31 -17.28
CA PHE A 25 28.24 28.92 -16.29
C PHE A 25 28.91 30.07 -15.50
N LEU A 26 29.41 31.09 -16.17
CA LEU A 26 29.73 32.40 -15.57
C LEU A 26 29.58 33.50 -16.61
N THR A 27 28.35 33.85 -16.97
CA THR A 27 28.03 35.18 -17.46
C THR A 27 26.61 35.54 -17.07
N GLY A 28 26.48 36.59 -16.28
CA GLY A 28 25.26 37.03 -15.64
C GLY A 28 24.14 37.40 -16.59
N ALA A 29 22.93 36.93 -16.27
CA ALA A 29 21.70 37.49 -16.79
C ALA A 29 21.04 38.37 -15.73
N ARG A 30 21.04 39.68 -15.97
CA ARG A 30 20.24 40.68 -15.24
C ARG A 30 18.75 40.34 -15.48
N VAL A 31 18.04 40.08 -14.38
CA VAL A 31 16.57 39.99 -14.40
C VAL A 31 16.01 41.39 -14.64
N HIS A 32 15.47 41.63 -15.82
CA HIS A 32 14.61 42.80 -16.10
C HIS A 32 13.18 42.40 -15.66
N ILE A 33 12.73 43.02 -14.56
CA ILE A 33 11.32 43.09 -14.22
C ILE A 33 10.70 44.18 -15.08
N SER A 34 10.02 43.83 -16.16
CA SER A 34 9.08 44.68 -16.86
C SER A 34 7.70 44.02 -16.81
N GLY A 35 6.87 44.48 -15.87
CA GLY A 35 5.45 44.14 -15.84
C GLY A 35 4.75 44.80 -17.04
N ALA A 36 4.40 43.96 -18.02
CA ALA A 36 3.35 44.27 -18.98
C ALA A 36 2.24 43.25 -18.74
N MET A 37 1.16 43.66 -18.10
CA MET A 37 -0.09 42.87 -18.05
C MET A 37 -0.55 42.66 -19.50
N THR A 38 -0.32 41.47 -20.03
CA THR A 38 -0.95 41.02 -21.27
C THR A 38 -2.40 40.67 -20.99
N SER A 39 -3.31 41.35 -21.65
CA SER A 39 -4.78 41.33 -21.48
C SER A 39 -5.47 40.05 -21.94
N ASN A 40 -4.86 38.87 -21.76
CA ASN A 40 -5.51 37.63 -22.18
C ASN A 40 -5.11 36.43 -21.28
N ASP A 41 -5.34 36.58 -19.98
CA ASP A 41 -5.16 35.50 -19.02
C ASP A 41 -6.35 34.55 -19.10
N ARG A 42 -6.27 33.59 -20.03
CA ARG A 42 -7.34 32.63 -20.33
C ARG A 42 -7.62 31.63 -19.20
N TRP A 43 -6.73 31.51 -18.23
CA TRP A 43 -6.88 30.59 -17.09
C TRP A 43 -7.58 31.21 -15.89
N ALA A 44 -7.60 32.54 -15.79
CA ALA A 44 -8.18 33.26 -14.65
C ALA A 44 -9.66 32.94 -14.41
N PRO A 45 -10.53 32.83 -15.42
CA PRO A 45 -11.94 32.48 -15.19
C PRO A 45 -12.09 31.10 -14.56
N LEU A 46 -11.31 30.10 -15.03
CA LEU A 46 -11.34 28.76 -14.47
C LEU A 46 -10.80 28.73 -13.03
N ALA A 47 -9.67 29.36 -12.76
CA ALA A 47 -9.11 29.45 -11.41
C ALA A 47 -10.10 30.07 -10.40
N THR A 48 -10.82 31.11 -10.84
CA THR A 48 -11.86 31.80 -10.05
C THR A 48 -13.05 30.86 -9.79
N GLN A 49 -13.53 30.14 -10.80
CA GLN A 49 -14.62 29.17 -10.63
C GLN A 49 -14.21 28.02 -9.70
N LEU A 50 -13.01 27.46 -9.85
CA LEU A 50 -12.51 26.39 -8.98
C LEU A 50 -12.49 26.82 -7.50
N ARG A 51 -12.08 28.08 -7.23
CA ARG A 51 -12.16 28.65 -5.87
C ARG A 51 -13.59 28.75 -5.37
N ALA A 52 -14.48 29.34 -6.17
CA ALA A 52 -15.88 29.51 -5.80
C ALA A 52 -16.58 28.17 -5.55
N ASP A 53 -16.40 27.20 -6.42
CA ASP A 53 -16.99 25.86 -6.30
C ASP A 53 -16.46 25.12 -5.06
N SER A 54 -15.15 25.27 -4.74
CA SER A 54 -14.57 24.71 -3.51
C SER A 54 -15.17 25.33 -2.24
N ILE A 55 -15.41 26.64 -2.25
CA ILE A 55 -16.08 27.36 -1.14
C ILE A 55 -17.53 26.85 -1.02
N ARG A 56 -18.32 26.89 -2.09
CA ARG A 56 -19.74 26.45 -2.10
C ARG A 56 -19.88 25.02 -1.59
N ALA A 57 -19.05 24.10 -2.06
CA ALA A 57 -19.11 22.70 -1.66
C ALA A 57 -18.82 22.53 -0.16
N THR A 58 -17.78 23.21 0.36
CA THR A 58 -17.38 23.09 1.77
C THR A 58 -18.35 23.80 2.69
N THR A 59 -18.91 24.95 2.31
CA THR A 59 -19.95 25.65 3.10
C THR A 59 -21.23 24.83 3.18
N THR A 60 -21.72 24.29 2.05
CA THR A 60 -22.90 23.40 2.00
C THR A 60 -22.70 22.15 2.85
N ALA A 61 -21.48 21.62 2.92
CA ALA A 61 -21.14 20.48 3.76
C ALA A 61 -20.97 20.85 5.25
N GLY A 62 -20.82 22.13 5.59
CA GLY A 62 -20.48 22.61 6.94
C GLY A 62 -19.11 22.13 7.42
N SER A 63 -18.28 21.61 6.53
CA SER A 63 -16.94 21.06 6.83
C SER A 63 -16.09 20.92 5.57
N GLY A 64 -14.77 20.93 5.74
CA GLY A 64 -13.82 20.77 4.65
C GLY A 64 -12.66 21.77 4.72
N HIS A 65 -11.86 21.82 3.66
CA HIS A 65 -10.63 22.61 3.62
C HIS A 65 -10.66 23.65 2.48
N PRO A 66 -11.52 24.67 2.53
CA PRO A 66 -11.59 25.66 1.44
C PRO A 66 -10.24 26.34 1.24
N THR A 67 -9.57 26.84 2.28
CA THR A 67 -8.32 27.59 2.15
C THR A 67 -7.19 26.81 1.49
N SER A 68 -7.12 25.48 1.71
CA SER A 68 -6.13 24.60 1.05
C SER A 68 -6.49 24.33 -0.42
N SER A 69 -7.76 24.46 -0.79
CA SER A 69 -8.24 24.39 -2.17
C SER A 69 -7.94 25.70 -2.91
N LEU A 70 -8.16 26.85 -2.26
CA LEU A 70 -7.93 28.16 -2.85
C LEU A 70 -6.45 28.39 -3.20
N SER A 71 -5.49 27.89 -2.39
CA SER A 71 -4.07 28.05 -2.66
C SER A 71 -3.64 27.42 -3.98
N ALA A 72 -4.14 26.23 -4.31
CA ALA A 72 -3.74 25.46 -5.48
C ALA A 72 -4.61 25.69 -6.73
N ALA A 73 -5.62 26.58 -6.66
CA ALA A 73 -6.59 26.74 -7.74
C ALA A 73 -5.96 27.22 -9.06
N ASP A 74 -4.97 28.12 -9.03
CA ASP A 74 -4.26 28.58 -10.25
C ASP A 74 -3.45 27.43 -10.86
N LEU A 75 -2.75 26.66 -10.02
CA LEU A 75 -1.97 25.50 -10.45
C LEU A 75 -2.87 24.50 -11.19
N MET A 76 -4.01 24.18 -10.61
CA MET A 76 -4.94 23.20 -11.17
C MET A 76 -5.73 23.73 -12.37
N ALA A 77 -6.00 25.04 -12.44
CA ALA A 77 -6.66 25.63 -13.60
C ALA A 77 -5.78 25.55 -14.86
N VAL A 78 -4.48 25.89 -14.73
CA VAL A 78 -3.53 25.76 -15.84
C VAL A 78 -3.33 24.31 -16.24
N LEU A 79 -3.17 23.43 -15.23
CA LEU A 79 -3.00 21.99 -15.48
C LEU A 79 -4.18 21.40 -16.24
N LEU A 80 -5.40 21.66 -15.75
CA LEU A 80 -6.63 21.10 -16.32
C LEU A 80 -6.87 21.58 -17.75
N GLN A 81 -6.63 22.87 -18.01
CA GLN A 81 -6.97 23.47 -19.30
C GLN A 81 -5.98 23.09 -20.41
N ASP A 82 -4.67 22.96 -20.11
CA ASP A 82 -3.65 22.86 -21.16
C ASP A 82 -2.76 21.61 -21.11
N HIS A 83 -2.65 20.92 -19.97
CA HIS A 83 -1.62 19.91 -19.79
C HIS A 83 -2.15 18.53 -19.42
N LEU A 84 -3.22 18.45 -18.60
CA LEU A 84 -3.75 17.17 -18.13
C LEU A 84 -4.53 16.48 -19.25
N ARG A 85 -3.98 15.40 -19.77
CA ARG A 85 -4.55 14.62 -20.89
C ARG A 85 -5.38 13.48 -20.35
N ALA A 86 -6.66 13.67 -20.26
CA ALA A 86 -7.59 12.67 -19.73
C ALA A 86 -8.95 12.73 -20.44
N ASP A 87 -9.61 11.57 -20.48
CA ASP A 87 -10.98 11.43 -20.92
C ASP A 87 -11.89 11.33 -19.69
N TRP A 88 -12.80 12.28 -19.53
CA TRP A 88 -13.68 12.37 -18.37
C TRP A 88 -15.00 11.60 -18.54
N GLY A 89 -15.07 10.70 -19.52
CA GLY A 89 -16.20 9.79 -19.74
C GLY A 89 -16.22 8.58 -18.81
N ALA A 90 -17.16 7.67 -19.04
CA ALA A 90 -17.34 6.46 -18.24
C ALA A 90 -16.23 5.41 -18.43
N SER A 91 -15.41 5.51 -19.47
CA SER A 91 -14.27 4.61 -19.74
C SER A 91 -12.97 5.38 -19.64
N THR A 92 -12.11 4.97 -18.71
CA THR A 92 -10.74 5.46 -18.59
C THR A 92 -9.85 4.81 -19.65
N SER A 93 -9.05 5.62 -20.32
CA SER A 93 -7.97 5.11 -21.19
C SER A 93 -6.75 4.73 -20.36
N PHE A 94 -6.05 3.66 -20.73
CA PHE A 94 -4.79 3.30 -20.08
C PHE A 94 -3.68 4.34 -20.29
N ASP A 95 -3.72 5.08 -21.41
CA ASP A 95 -2.75 6.13 -21.77
C ASP A 95 -3.12 7.54 -21.27
N GLU A 96 -4.17 7.71 -20.48
CA GLU A 96 -4.50 9.01 -19.91
C GLU A 96 -3.58 9.34 -18.72
N ASP A 97 -3.31 10.63 -18.56
CA ASP A 97 -2.53 11.12 -17.43
C ASP A 97 -3.27 10.85 -16.11
N ARG A 98 -2.51 10.73 -15.05
CA ARG A 98 -3.02 10.53 -13.69
C ARG A 98 -2.85 11.80 -12.88
N ILE A 99 -3.94 12.31 -12.31
CA ILE A 99 -3.89 13.40 -11.32
C ILE A 99 -4.08 12.82 -9.92
N ILE A 100 -3.10 13.09 -9.04
CA ILE A 100 -3.11 12.57 -7.67
C ILE A 100 -3.02 13.75 -6.71
N PHE A 101 -4.06 13.97 -5.94
CA PHE A 101 -4.04 14.92 -4.84
C PHE A 101 -3.47 14.24 -3.60
N SER A 102 -2.14 14.25 -3.46
CA SER A 102 -1.46 13.69 -2.29
C SER A 102 -1.85 14.45 -1.03
N LYS A 103 -1.94 15.80 -1.09
CA LYS A 103 -2.66 16.61 -0.11
C LYS A 103 -4.18 16.40 -0.24
N GLY A 104 -4.65 15.20 0.11
CA GLY A 104 -6.03 14.76 -0.13
C GLY A 104 -7.11 15.62 0.49
N HIS A 105 -6.78 16.43 1.51
CA HIS A 105 -7.69 17.39 2.10
C HIS A 105 -8.10 18.52 1.15
N ALA A 106 -7.39 18.74 0.04
CA ALA A 106 -7.82 19.63 -1.06
C ALA A 106 -8.85 18.97 -2.02
N ALA A 107 -9.51 17.87 -1.61
CA ALA A 107 -10.57 17.20 -2.38
C ALA A 107 -11.64 18.14 -2.93
N PRO A 108 -12.08 19.22 -2.24
CA PRO A 108 -13.05 20.15 -2.83
C PRO A 108 -12.57 20.75 -4.15
N LEU A 109 -11.28 21.06 -4.30
CA LEU A 109 -10.69 21.54 -5.53
C LEU A 109 -10.71 20.46 -6.62
N LEU A 110 -10.37 19.21 -6.29
CA LEU A 110 -10.43 18.09 -7.23
C LEU A 110 -11.85 17.87 -7.76
N TYR A 111 -12.85 17.96 -6.88
CA TYR A 111 -14.25 17.81 -7.29
C TYR A 111 -14.75 19.00 -8.10
N ALA A 112 -14.28 20.22 -7.80
CA ALA A 112 -14.51 21.40 -8.63
C ALA A 112 -13.92 21.23 -10.05
N MET A 113 -12.73 20.60 -10.17
CA MET A 113 -12.15 20.25 -11.48
C MET A 113 -13.04 19.25 -12.22
N PHE A 114 -13.55 18.21 -11.56
CA PHE A 114 -14.48 17.24 -12.18
C PHE A 114 -15.78 17.90 -12.64
N LYS A 115 -16.28 18.88 -11.90
CA LYS A 115 -17.41 19.69 -12.35
C LYS A 115 -17.05 20.54 -13.59
N ALA A 116 -15.89 21.20 -13.55
CA ALA A 116 -15.45 22.06 -14.64
C ALA A 116 -15.25 21.33 -15.98
N VAL A 117 -15.04 20.02 -15.96
CA VAL A 117 -14.99 19.17 -17.18
C VAL A 117 -16.33 18.49 -17.48
N GLY A 118 -17.36 18.75 -16.68
CA GLY A 118 -18.70 18.15 -16.88
C GLY A 118 -18.82 16.70 -16.42
N ALA A 119 -17.82 16.15 -15.70
CA ALA A 119 -17.83 14.79 -15.20
C ALA A 119 -18.80 14.58 -14.01
N ILE A 120 -19.07 15.64 -13.25
CA ILE A 120 -20.08 15.70 -12.21
C ILE A 120 -20.93 16.97 -12.38
N SER A 121 -22.18 16.94 -11.90
CA SER A 121 -23.06 18.10 -11.92
C SER A 121 -22.81 19.05 -10.75
N ASP A 122 -23.33 20.30 -10.85
CA ASP A 122 -23.33 21.25 -9.73
C ASP A 122 -24.10 20.70 -8.51
N ALA A 123 -25.25 20.06 -8.76
CA ALA A 123 -26.02 19.42 -7.70
C ALA A 123 -25.23 18.30 -7.00
N GLU A 124 -24.44 17.53 -7.74
CA GLU A 124 -23.59 16.50 -7.17
C GLU A 124 -22.42 17.12 -6.35
N LEU A 125 -21.80 18.18 -6.85
CA LEU A 125 -20.73 18.88 -6.13
C LEU A 125 -21.17 19.27 -4.70
N LEU A 126 -22.42 19.73 -4.56
CA LEU A 126 -23.00 20.14 -3.30
C LEU A 126 -23.40 18.96 -2.37
N THR A 127 -23.13 17.72 -2.78
CA THR A 127 -23.27 16.53 -1.92
C THR A 127 -21.97 16.17 -1.18
N LEU A 128 -20.92 17.00 -1.28
CA LEU A 128 -19.66 16.79 -0.57
C LEU A 128 -19.89 16.35 0.88
N ARG A 129 -19.24 15.24 1.30
CA ARG A 129 -19.31 14.69 2.67
C ARG A 129 -20.69 14.27 3.18
N LYS A 130 -21.71 14.24 2.34
CA LYS A 130 -23.03 13.72 2.72
C LYS A 130 -23.02 12.18 2.68
N LEU A 131 -23.75 11.55 3.60
CA LEU A 131 -23.88 10.10 3.63
C LEU A 131 -24.42 9.58 2.29
N GLY A 132 -23.78 8.59 1.71
CA GLY A 132 -24.12 8.02 0.39
C GLY A 132 -23.53 8.76 -0.81
N SER A 133 -22.99 9.96 -0.64
CA SER A 133 -22.27 10.65 -1.71
C SER A 133 -20.95 9.92 -2.05
N ARG A 134 -20.57 9.95 -3.33
CA ARG A 134 -19.24 9.49 -3.76
C ARG A 134 -18.17 10.57 -3.62
N LEU A 135 -18.57 11.82 -3.27
CA LEU A 135 -17.66 12.94 -2.99
C LEU A 135 -17.29 12.92 -1.48
N GLU A 136 -16.36 12.08 -1.14
CA GLU A 136 -15.90 11.91 0.24
C GLU A 136 -14.98 13.05 0.67
N GLY A 137 -14.69 13.13 1.96
CA GLY A 137 -13.87 14.20 2.54
C GLY A 137 -12.43 14.24 2.03
N HIS A 138 -11.95 13.12 1.52
CA HIS A 138 -10.66 12.92 0.85
C HIS A 138 -10.89 12.02 -0.37
N PRO A 139 -10.09 12.11 -1.44
CA PRO A 139 -10.32 11.33 -2.66
C PRO A 139 -10.26 9.82 -2.43
N THR A 140 -11.24 9.11 -2.97
CA THR A 140 -11.27 7.64 -2.97
C THR A 140 -11.70 7.12 -4.34
N PRO A 141 -11.38 5.87 -4.72
CA PRO A 141 -11.81 5.25 -5.99
C PRO A 141 -13.31 4.92 -6.07
N ARG A 142 -14.16 5.72 -5.41
CA ARG A 142 -15.60 5.77 -5.69
C ARG A 142 -15.90 6.57 -6.96
N LEU A 143 -14.97 7.41 -7.36
CA LEU A 143 -14.95 8.12 -8.62
C LEU A 143 -13.96 7.42 -9.56
N PRO A 144 -14.32 7.14 -10.82
CA PRO A 144 -13.46 6.38 -11.75
C PRO A 144 -12.14 7.10 -12.08
N TRP A 145 -12.10 8.42 -11.93
CA TRP A 145 -10.92 9.26 -12.17
C TRP A 145 -9.98 9.38 -10.95
N VAL A 146 -10.33 8.78 -9.83
CA VAL A 146 -9.50 8.70 -8.63
C VAL A 146 -8.91 7.29 -8.53
N HIS A 147 -7.65 7.13 -8.88
CA HIS A 147 -6.99 5.84 -9.00
C HIS A 147 -6.54 5.26 -7.66
N VAL A 148 -6.17 6.14 -6.71
CA VAL A 148 -5.72 5.77 -5.35
C VAL A 148 -6.37 6.67 -4.33
N ALA A 149 -6.72 6.14 -3.18
CA ALA A 149 -7.18 6.92 -2.04
C ALA A 149 -6.00 7.70 -1.43
N THR A 150 -6.26 8.95 -1.07
CA THR A 150 -5.31 9.81 -0.37
C THR A 150 -5.96 10.46 0.84
N GLY A 151 -5.17 11.23 1.60
CA GLY A 151 -5.64 11.89 2.83
C GLY A 151 -4.80 11.52 4.05
N SER A 152 -4.24 10.30 4.09
CA SER A 152 -3.02 10.05 4.85
C SER A 152 -1.87 10.56 4.02
N LEU A 153 -1.17 11.58 4.53
CA LEU A 153 -0.19 12.35 3.76
C LEU A 153 1.04 11.49 3.40
N GLY A 154 1.75 11.92 2.35
CA GLY A 154 2.98 11.26 1.89
C GLY A 154 2.79 10.02 1.03
N GLN A 155 1.55 9.64 0.64
CA GLN A 155 1.31 8.39 -0.09
C GLN A 155 1.05 8.58 -1.58
N GLY A 156 0.68 9.77 -2.02
CA GLY A 156 0.36 10.02 -3.44
C GLY A 156 1.57 9.91 -4.35
N LEU A 157 2.72 10.47 -3.94
CA LEU A 157 3.95 10.41 -4.74
C LEU A 157 4.53 9.00 -4.83
N PRO A 158 4.61 8.21 -3.73
CA PRO A 158 5.02 6.81 -3.80
C PRO A 158 4.14 5.95 -4.70
N ALA A 159 2.82 6.18 -4.70
CA ALA A 159 1.90 5.49 -5.62
C ALA A 159 2.15 5.89 -7.09
N ALA A 160 2.45 7.18 -7.35
CA ALA A 160 2.83 7.65 -8.68
C ALA A 160 4.12 7.00 -9.20
N VAL A 161 5.10 6.75 -8.33
CA VAL A 161 6.30 5.98 -8.68
C VAL A 161 5.92 4.59 -9.18
N GLY A 162 5.04 3.88 -8.46
CA GLY A 162 4.54 2.58 -8.91
C GLY A 162 3.77 2.63 -10.23
N MET A 163 2.93 3.66 -10.43
CA MET A 163 2.25 3.87 -11.72
C MET A 163 3.25 4.11 -12.85
N ALA A 164 4.29 4.91 -12.64
CA ALA A 164 5.30 5.20 -13.66
C ALA A 164 6.16 3.99 -14.00
N LEU A 165 6.55 3.17 -13.01
CA LEU A 165 7.23 1.89 -13.22
C LEU A 165 6.36 0.92 -14.01
N GLY A 166 5.10 0.76 -13.61
CA GLY A 166 4.14 -0.08 -14.33
C GLY A 166 3.87 0.42 -15.76
N ALA A 167 3.75 1.74 -15.95
CA ALA A 167 3.59 2.33 -17.26
C ALA A 167 4.80 2.07 -18.18
N ARG A 168 6.02 2.21 -17.65
CA ARG A 168 7.26 1.87 -18.36
C ARG A 168 7.29 0.39 -18.79
N LEU A 169 6.93 -0.51 -17.88
CA LEU A 169 6.82 -1.94 -18.16
C LEU A 169 5.82 -2.24 -19.28
N LEU A 170 4.68 -1.56 -19.27
CA LEU A 170 3.58 -1.78 -20.24
C LEU A 170 3.73 -0.94 -21.52
N GLY A 171 4.79 -0.13 -21.65
CA GLY A 171 4.99 0.76 -22.79
C GLY A 171 3.91 1.84 -22.91
N LEU A 172 3.34 2.30 -21.80
CA LEU A 172 2.33 3.36 -21.74
C LEU A 172 2.98 4.74 -21.65
N GLU A 173 2.30 5.75 -22.19
CA GLU A 173 2.81 7.13 -22.24
C GLU A 173 2.17 8.06 -21.19
N LEU A 174 1.46 7.52 -20.21
CA LEU A 174 0.81 8.27 -19.15
C LEU A 174 1.83 9.08 -18.32
N ARG A 175 1.41 10.25 -17.87
CA ARG A 175 2.14 11.09 -16.93
C ARG A 175 1.39 11.15 -15.61
N CYS A 176 2.13 11.15 -14.51
CA CYS A 176 1.58 11.34 -13.17
C CYS A 176 1.83 12.78 -12.70
N TRP A 177 0.76 13.53 -12.48
CA TRP A 177 0.76 14.86 -11.88
C TRP A 177 0.35 14.72 -10.42
N VAL A 178 1.25 15.05 -9.49
CA VAL A 178 1.03 14.83 -8.05
C VAL A 178 1.04 16.14 -7.31
N LEU A 179 -0.10 16.54 -6.74
CA LEU A 179 -0.22 17.73 -5.91
C LEU A 179 0.11 17.41 -4.45
N LEU A 180 1.24 17.91 -3.98
CA LEU A 180 1.75 17.78 -2.62
C LEU A 180 1.51 19.06 -1.81
N GLY A 181 1.46 18.96 -0.49
CA GLY A 181 1.52 20.09 0.43
C GLY A 181 2.92 20.27 0.99
N ASP A 182 3.27 21.50 1.37
CA ASP A 182 4.57 21.82 1.99
C ASP A 182 4.73 21.19 3.40
N SER A 183 3.68 21.08 4.18
CA SER A 183 3.69 20.30 5.44
C SER A 183 3.89 18.80 5.17
N GLU A 184 3.33 18.29 4.09
CA GLU A 184 3.45 16.89 3.67
C GLU A 184 4.89 16.50 3.32
N MET A 185 5.72 17.48 2.93
CA MET A 185 7.15 17.28 2.69
C MET A 185 7.96 16.90 3.95
N ALA A 186 7.33 16.74 5.10
CA ALA A 186 7.93 16.16 6.30
C ALA A 186 7.80 14.63 6.35
N GLU A 187 6.93 14.03 5.52
CA GLU A 187 6.72 12.59 5.47
C GLU A 187 7.93 11.85 4.88
N GLY A 188 8.38 10.79 5.56
CA GLY A 188 9.51 9.97 5.10
C GLY A 188 9.26 9.30 3.76
N SER A 189 8.02 8.81 3.54
CA SER A 189 7.62 8.15 2.30
C SER A 189 7.73 9.06 1.06
N VAL A 190 7.62 10.38 1.22
CA VAL A 190 7.88 11.33 0.13
C VAL A 190 9.34 11.26 -0.30
N TYR A 191 10.28 11.13 0.66
CA TYR A 191 11.71 11.03 0.33
C TYR A 191 12.09 9.66 -0.21
N GLU A 192 11.46 8.57 0.25
CA GLU A 192 11.59 7.25 -0.39
C GLU A 192 11.17 7.33 -1.88
N ALA A 193 10.08 8.05 -2.19
CA ALA A 193 9.63 8.25 -3.55
C ALA A 193 10.56 9.16 -4.38
N PHE A 194 11.13 10.19 -3.79
CA PHE A 194 12.14 11.01 -4.46
C PHE A 194 13.40 10.20 -4.80
N GLU A 195 13.89 9.38 -3.85
CA GLU A 195 15.06 8.52 -4.05
C GLU A 195 14.82 7.56 -5.21
N LEU A 196 13.77 6.75 -5.13
CA LEU A 196 13.50 5.74 -6.15
C LEU A 196 13.13 6.37 -7.51
N GLY A 197 12.31 7.42 -7.50
CA GLY A 197 11.90 8.12 -8.73
C GLY A 197 13.08 8.74 -9.48
N GLY A 198 14.03 9.31 -8.75
CA GLY A 198 15.28 9.85 -9.32
C GLY A 198 16.23 8.76 -9.79
N TYR A 199 16.44 7.72 -8.98
CA TYR A 199 17.28 6.57 -9.32
C TYR A 199 16.81 5.86 -10.58
N GLU A 200 15.51 5.62 -10.70
CA GLU A 200 14.87 4.98 -11.86
C GLU A 200 14.67 5.93 -13.06
N GLY A 201 14.97 7.22 -12.90
CA GLY A 201 14.84 8.22 -13.96
C GLY A 201 13.41 8.35 -14.49
N LEU A 202 12.40 8.35 -13.62
CA LEU A 202 10.97 8.32 -14.01
C LEU A 202 10.48 9.67 -14.53
N ALA A 203 10.91 10.05 -15.72
CA ALA A 203 10.67 11.36 -16.35
C ALA A 203 9.19 11.78 -16.49
N ARG A 204 8.26 10.83 -16.35
CA ARG A 204 6.82 11.10 -16.48
C ARG A 204 6.14 11.39 -15.14
N ILE A 205 6.89 11.65 -14.07
CA ILE A 205 6.36 12.11 -12.78
C ILE A 205 6.62 13.60 -12.64
N VAL A 206 5.56 14.36 -12.32
CA VAL A 206 5.63 15.77 -11.97
C VAL A 206 5.06 15.95 -10.57
N ALA A 207 5.92 16.25 -9.61
CA ALA A 207 5.55 16.59 -8.25
C ALA A 207 5.36 18.11 -8.14
N ILE A 208 4.17 18.55 -7.75
CA ILE A 208 3.80 19.96 -7.58
C ILE A 208 3.63 20.21 -6.09
N VAL A 209 4.57 20.94 -5.48
CA VAL A 209 4.50 21.32 -4.06
C VAL A 209 3.78 22.65 -3.93
N ASP A 210 2.54 22.62 -3.44
CA ASP A 210 1.78 23.81 -3.04
C ASP A 210 2.37 24.38 -1.75
N MET A 211 3.38 25.26 -1.91
CA MET A 211 4.10 25.87 -0.80
C MET A 211 3.39 27.13 -0.33
N ASN A 212 2.32 26.96 0.45
CA ASN A 212 1.51 28.03 1.00
C ASN A 212 1.93 28.46 2.43
N ARG A 213 3.00 27.92 2.97
CA ARG A 213 3.66 28.16 4.26
C ARG A 213 2.84 27.86 5.52
N LEU A 214 1.55 27.51 5.43
CA LEU A 214 0.69 27.33 6.59
C LEU A 214 0.20 25.88 6.70
N GLY A 215 0.63 25.20 7.74
CA GLY A 215 0.13 23.89 8.15
C GLY A 215 -1.21 23.96 8.89
N GLN A 216 -1.51 22.94 9.67
CA GLN A 216 -2.74 22.87 10.46
C GLN A 216 -2.70 23.80 11.68
N ARG A 217 -1.55 23.96 12.32
CA ARG A 217 -1.40 24.75 13.57
C ARG A 217 -0.64 26.04 13.40
N GLY A 218 -0.05 26.32 12.27
CA GLY A 218 0.80 27.48 12.08
C GLY A 218 1.76 27.32 10.90
N PRO A 219 2.85 28.09 10.85
CA PRO A 219 3.80 28.04 9.77
C PRO A 219 4.43 26.65 9.60
N THR A 220 4.65 26.28 8.33
CA THR A 220 5.40 25.06 7.99
C THR A 220 6.89 25.24 8.26
N MET A 221 7.63 24.12 8.35
CA MET A 221 9.05 24.11 8.75
C MET A 221 9.92 25.04 7.93
N LEU A 222 9.74 25.10 6.62
CA LEU A 222 10.54 25.92 5.71
C LEU A 222 9.82 27.18 5.21
N GLN A 223 8.55 27.33 5.55
CA GLN A 223 7.69 28.45 5.12
C GLN A 223 7.82 28.69 3.60
N TRP A 224 8.24 29.86 3.14
CA TRP A 224 8.45 30.18 1.72
C TRP A 224 9.90 30.00 1.25
N ASN A 225 10.72 29.24 1.95
CA ASN A 225 12.06 28.89 1.48
C ASN A 225 11.98 27.74 0.44
N GLY A 226 11.46 28.06 -0.73
CA GLY A 226 11.24 27.08 -1.80
C GLY A 226 12.52 26.45 -2.33
N GLU A 227 13.63 27.19 -2.29
CA GLU A 227 14.90 26.67 -2.77
C GLU A 227 15.36 25.46 -1.95
N ARG A 228 15.10 25.43 -0.64
CA ARG A 228 15.41 24.26 0.20
C ARG A 228 14.65 23.01 -0.20
N TYR A 229 13.41 23.13 -0.68
CA TYR A 229 12.68 21.98 -1.23
C TYR A 229 13.25 21.56 -2.59
N ALA A 230 13.57 22.53 -3.45
CA ALA A 230 14.14 22.28 -4.76
C ALA A 230 15.55 21.64 -4.66
N GLU A 231 16.40 22.10 -3.73
CA GLU A 231 17.71 21.52 -3.45
C GLU A 231 17.58 20.03 -3.05
N ARG A 232 16.63 19.70 -2.18
CA ARG A 232 16.38 18.30 -1.79
C ARG A 232 15.99 17.44 -3.00
N ALA A 233 15.04 17.89 -3.81
CA ALA A 233 14.63 17.16 -5.01
C ALA A 233 15.80 16.96 -5.99
N ARG A 234 16.64 18.00 -6.20
CA ARG A 234 17.84 17.91 -7.05
C ARG A 234 18.87 16.90 -6.50
N ALA A 235 19.02 16.84 -5.17
CA ALA A 235 19.93 15.89 -4.53
C ALA A 235 19.52 14.43 -4.79
N PHE A 236 18.21 14.16 -4.97
CA PHE A 236 17.66 12.89 -5.39
C PHE A 236 17.63 12.67 -6.93
N GLY A 237 18.29 13.53 -7.70
CA GLY A 237 18.37 13.37 -9.16
C GLY A 237 17.18 13.92 -9.96
N TRP A 238 16.25 14.65 -9.33
CA TRP A 238 15.13 15.29 -10.01
C TRP A 238 15.54 16.64 -10.60
N ASN A 239 14.89 17.03 -11.68
CA ASN A 239 14.86 18.45 -12.06
C ASN A 239 13.91 19.19 -11.11
N ALA A 240 14.33 20.38 -10.64
CA ALA A 240 13.50 21.15 -9.71
C ALA A 240 13.57 22.65 -9.99
N MET A 241 12.40 23.29 -9.88
CA MET A 241 12.22 24.73 -10.08
C MET A 241 11.32 25.33 -9.00
N VAL A 242 11.56 26.61 -8.70
CA VAL A 242 10.72 27.40 -7.78
C VAL A 242 10.01 28.47 -8.61
N ILE A 243 8.68 28.53 -8.48
CA ILE A 243 7.84 29.48 -9.24
C ILE A 243 6.91 30.27 -8.33
N ASP A 244 6.36 31.36 -8.82
CA ASP A 244 5.17 31.98 -8.25
C ASP A 244 3.95 31.15 -8.65
N GLY A 245 3.30 30.53 -7.66
CA GLY A 245 2.14 29.66 -7.86
C GLY A 245 0.83 30.40 -8.16
N HIS A 246 0.87 31.73 -8.28
CA HIS A 246 -0.24 32.58 -8.72
C HIS A 246 0.03 33.27 -10.08
N ASP A 247 1.28 33.22 -10.60
CA ASP A 247 1.58 33.59 -11.98
C ASP A 247 1.26 32.43 -12.93
N ARG A 248 0.06 32.44 -13.51
CA ARG A 248 -0.42 31.37 -14.39
C ARG A 248 0.43 31.20 -15.66
N ALA A 249 1.08 32.25 -16.13
CA ALA A 249 2.03 32.14 -17.24
C ALA A 249 3.33 31.42 -16.81
N ALA A 250 3.84 31.69 -15.59
CA ALA A 250 4.98 30.94 -15.04
C ALA A 250 4.62 29.46 -14.78
N ILE A 251 3.41 29.19 -14.29
CA ILE A 251 2.90 27.82 -14.10
C ILE A 251 2.87 27.08 -15.46
N HIS A 252 2.30 27.71 -16.49
CA HIS A 252 2.23 27.11 -17.83
C HIS A 252 3.63 26.79 -18.39
N ARG A 253 4.57 27.70 -18.26
CA ARG A 253 5.97 27.46 -18.66
C ARG A 253 6.57 26.28 -17.90
N ALA A 254 6.40 26.24 -16.57
CA ALA A 254 6.94 25.16 -15.73
C ALA A 254 6.36 23.78 -16.10
N TYR A 255 5.07 23.71 -16.45
CA TYR A 255 4.45 22.47 -16.89
C TYR A 255 4.94 22.05 -18.29
N THR A 256 5.12 23.01 -19.20
CA THR A 256 5.71 22.77 -20.53
C THR A 256 7.15 22.24 -20.40
N ASP A 257 7.96 22.85 -19.55
CA ASP A 257 9.34 22.41 -19.28
C ASP A 257 9.34 20.99 -18.66
N ALA A 258 8.40 20.69 -17.78
CA ALA A 258 8.25 19.38 -17.16
C ALA A 258 7.80 18.31 -18.19
N GLU A 259 6.98 18.66 -19.17
CA GLU A 259 6.59 17.74 -20.24
C GLU A 259 7.77 17.36 -21.15
N GLY A 260 8.72 18.25 -21.34
CA GLY A 260 9.93 18.02 -22.13
C GLY A 260 11.12 17.44 -21.35
N SER A 261 10.98 17.22 -20.04
CA SER A 261 12.08 16.76 -19.18
C SER A 261 12.41 15.28 -19.41
N ASP A 262 13.70 14.96 -19.36
CA ASP A 262 14.25 13.58 -19.36
C ASP A 262 14.37 12.96 -17.96
N ARG A 263 14.01 13.72 -16.92
CA ARG A 263 14.04 13.34 -15.52
C ARG A 263 12.71 13.67 -14.84
N PRO A 264 12.38 13.06 -13.69
CA PRO A 264 11.23 13.49 -12.91
C PRO A 264 11.39 14.94 -12.47
N VAL A 265 10.28 15.66 -12.36
CA VAL A 265 10.30 17.11 -12.10
C VAL A 265 9.58 17.44 -10.80
N CYS A 266 10.20 18.26 -9.96
CA CYS A 266 9.61 18.85 -8.77
C CYS A 266 9.41 20.36 -8.99
N ILE A 267 8.15 20.81 -9.01
CA ILE A 267 7.77 22.21 -9.12
C ILE A 267 7.35 22.71 -7.74
N VAL A 268 8.18 23.57 -7.14
CA VAL A 268 7.87 24.20 -5.85
C VAL A 268 7.16 25.51 -6.13
N ALA A 269 5.85 25.53 -5.97
CA ALA A 269 5.01 26.69 -6.26
C ALA A 269 4.74 27.49 -4.98
N ARG A 270 5.23 28.71 -4.93
CA ARG A 270 4.91 29.66 -3.85
C ARG A 270 3.49 30.14 -4.02
N THR A 271 2.64 29.78 -3.07
CA THR A 271 1.22 30.15 -3.06
C THR A 271 0.87 30.83 -1.74
N LYS A 272 -0.37 31.28 -1.64
CA LYS A 272 -0.95 31.78 -0.39
C LYS A 272 -2.16 30.93 -0.01
N LYS A 273 -2.18 30.45 1.23
CA LYS A 273 -3.34 29.74 1.75
C LYS A 273 -4.55 30.68 1.77
N GLY A 274 -5.69 30.24 1.18
CA GLY A 274 -6.85 31.11 1.09
C GLY A 274 -6.79 32.20 0.01
N ALA A 275 -5.92 32.04 -1.01
CA ALA A 275 -5.70 33.03 -2.06
C ALA A 275 -6.99 33.49 -2.75
N GLY A 276 -7.14 34.81 -2.92
CA GLY A 276 -8.29 35.46 -3.55
C GLY A 276 -9.43 35.82 -2.60
N VAL A 277 -9.31 35.53 -1.29
CA VAL A 277 -10.33 35.88 -0.28
C VAL A 277 -9.65 36.60 0.89
N SER A 278 -9.80 37.91 0.95
CA SER A 278 -9.00 38.83 1.78
C SER A 278 -9.02 38.53 3.28
N PHE A 279 -10.13 38.02 3.81
CA PHE A 279 -10.27 37.77 5.25
C PHE A 279 -9.66 36.44 5.71
N VAL A 280 -9.22 35.56 4.77
CA VAL A 280 -8.56 34.28 5.07
C VAL A 280 -7.20 34.14 4.40
N GLU A 281 -6.87 34.99 3.40
CA GLU A 281 -5.60 34.90 2.67
C GLU A 281 -4.42 35.05 3.62
N ASP A 282 -3.54 34.05 3.60
CA ASP A 282 -2.30 33.98 4.39
C ASP A 282 -2.52 34.11 5.91
N ARG A 283 -3.67 33.64 6.43
CA ARG A 283 -4.02 33.68 7.84
C ARG A 283 -4.08 32.31 8.49
N GLU A 284 -3.55 32.21 9.69
CA GLU A 284 -3.62 31.04 10.54
C GLU A 284 -5.05 30.77 11.02
N GLY A 285 -5.33 29.53 11.51
CA GLY A 285 -6.61 29.18 12.11
C GLY A 285 -7.73 28.84 11.14
N TRP A 286 -7.44 28.83 9.81
CA TRP A 286 -8.42 28.50 8.78
C TRP A 286 -8.22 27.13 8.13
N HIS A 287 -7.27 26.34 8.62
CA HIS A 287 -7.10 24.97 8.11
C HIS A 287 -8.28 24.08 8.56
N GLY A 288 -8.98 23.47 7.61
CA GLY A 288 -10.12 22.57 7.90
C GLY A 288 -11.40 23.26 8.40
N LYS A 289 -11.47 24.58 8.32
CA LYS A 289 -12.65 25.37 8.70
C LYS A 289 -13.44 25.78 7.46
N ALA A 290 -14.67 25.29 7.35
CA ALA A 290 -15.62 25.74 6.33
C ALA A 290 -16.11 27.17 6.65
N PHE A 291 -16.54 27.89 5.63
CA PHE A 291 -17.12 29.21 5.78
C PHE A 291 -18.58 29.11 6.28
N SER A 292 -19.06 30.12 6.99
CA SER A 292 -20.48 30.36 7.20
C SER A 292 -21.12 30.87 5.91
N SER A 293 -22.46 30.89 5.83
CA SER A 293 -23.15 31.43 4.67
C SER A 293 -22.83 32.90 4.38
N ASP A 294 -22.65 33.73 5.44
CA ASP A 294 -22.26 35.13 5.28
C ASP A 294 -20.79 35.26 4.80
N GLU A 295 -19.89 34.41 5.32
CA GLU A 295 -18.51 34.36 4.87
C GLU A 295 -18.40 33.85 3.43
N GLU A 296 -19.23 32.86 3.03
CA GLU A 296 -19.35 32.40 1.63
C GLU A 296 -19.79 33.54 0.72
N ALA A 297 -20.90 34.22 1.04
CA ALA A 297 -21.42 35.33 0.24
C ALA A 297 -20.35 36.43 0.06
N LYS A 298 -19.64 36.78 1.13
CA LYS A 298 -18.52 37.72 1.07
C LYS A 298 -17.38 37.24 0.20
N ALA A 299 -16.97 35.98 0.35
CA ALA A 299 -15.89 35.40 -0.44
C ALA A 299 -16.22 35.33 -1.93
N LEU A 300 -17.46 34.93 -2.27
CA LEU A 300 -17.94 34.90 -3.64
C LEU A 300 -17.99 36.31 -4.27
N ALA A 301 -18.40 37.33 -3.50
CA ALA A 301 -18.37 38.73 -3.95
C ALA A 301 -16.95 39.20 -4.24
N GLU A 302 -15.97 38.88 -3.39
CA GLU A 302 -14.55 39.19 -3.63
C GLU A 302 -14.01 38.48 -4.89
N LEU A 303 -14.51 37.28 -5.20
CA LEU A 303 -14.19 36.53 -6.41
C LEU A 303 -14.97 37.00 -7.65
N GLY A 304 -15.81 38.06 -7.55
CA GLY A 304 -16.59 38.60 -8.64
C GLY A 304 -17.87 37.83 -8.96
N ASN A 305 -18.40 37.02 -8.05
CA ASN A 305 -19.62 36.22 -8.18
C ASN A 305 -19.64 35.41 -9.48
N PRO A 306 -18.68 34.49 -9.72
CA PRO A 306 -18.66 33.71 -10.96
C PRO A 306 -19.95 32.91 -11.12
N ALA A 307 -20.49 32.84 -12.35
CA ALA A 307 -21.75 32.16 -12.64
C ALA A 307 -21.71 30.64 -12.29
N GLY A 308 -20.52 30.06 -12.21
CA GLY A 308 -20.34 28.65 -11.85
C GLY A 308 -20.69 27.65 -12.95
N ASP A 309 -20.85 28.09 -14.17
CA ASP A 309 -21.30 27.32 -15.34
C ASP A 309 -20.19 27.11 -16.40
N LEU A 310 -18.99 27.58 -16.14
CA LEU A 310 -17.85 27.40 -17.04
C LEU A 310 -17.50 25.91 -17.15
N VAL A 311 -17.57 25.40 -18.37
CA VAL A 311 -17.11 24.06 -18.74
C VAL A 311 -15.91 24.17 -19.66
N VAL A 312 -14.83 23.50 -19.31
CA VAL A 312 -13.59 23.46 -20.10
C VAL A 312 -13.45 22.11 -20.78
N ARG A 313 -12.72 22.09 -21.87
CA ARG A 313 -12.35 20.85 -22.59
C ARG A 313 -10.84 20.69 -22.49
N PRO A 314 -10.36 19.87 -21.54
CA PRO A 314 -8.93 19.53 -21.43
C PRO A 314 -8.40 18.87 -22.71
N PRO A 315 -7.07 18.83 -22.89
CA PRO A 315 -6.46 18.01 -23.92
C PRO A 315 -6.93 16.55 -23.76
N GLY A 316 -7.44 15.93 -24.82
CA GLY A 316 -7.86 14.53 -24.79
C GLY A 316 -6.68 13.58 -24.56
N ALA A 317 -6.97 12.38 -24.07
CA ALA A 317 -5.99 11.32 -23.93
C ALA A 317 -5.26 11.06 -25.26
N ARG A 318 -3.99 10.63 -25.20
CA ARG A 318 -3.11 10.39 -26.37
C ARG A 318 -3.50 9.16 -27.21
N GLY A 319 -4.72 8.74 -27.18
CA GLY A 319 -5.26 7.60 -27.89
C GLY A 319 -5.92 6.61 -26.93
N ARG A 320 -7.00 5.97 -27.41
CA ARG A 320 -7.61 4.87 -26.67
C ARG A 320 -6.74 3.63 -26.89
N ARG A 321 -5.81 3.35 -25.97
CA ARG A 321 -5.26 2.02 -25.87
C ARG A 321 -6.17 1.19 -24.98
N ALA A 322 -6.64 0.05 -25.51
CA ALA A 322 -7.15 -1.01 -24.65
C ALA A 322 -6.05 -1.43 -23.67
N ALA A 323 -6.45 -2.02 -22.53
CA ALA A 323 -5.48 -2.64 -21.64
C ALA A 323 -4.55 -3.55 -22.46
N PRO A 324 -3.22 -3.53 -22.24
CA PRO A 324 -2.33 -4.45 -22.94
C PRO A 324 -2.78 -5.89 -22.68
N GLU A 325 -2.91 -6.67 -23.74
CA GLU A 325 -3.11 -8.12 -23.61
C GLU A 325 -1.79 -8.73 -23.12
N LEU A 326 -1.79 -9.14 -21.85
CA LEU A 326 -0.63 -9.79 -21.25
C LEU A 326 -0.77 -11.31 -21.37
N PRO A 327 0.33 -12.04 -21.67
CA PRO A 327 0.30 -13.48 -21.87
C PRO A 327 -0.33 -14.20 -20.66
N ARG A 328 -1.19 -15.19 -20.93
CA ARG A 328 -1.75 -16.07 -19.91
C ARG A 328 -1.67 -17.51 -20.37
N GLY A 329 -0.96 -18.34 -19.59
CA GLY A 329 -0.75 -19.76 -19.83
C GLY A 329 -1.21 -20.60 -18.62
N ALA A 330 -0.94 -21.89 -18.69
CA ALA A 330 -1.26 -22.81 -17.59
C ALA A 330 -0.22 -22.69 -16.47
N PHE A 331 -0.68 -22.49 -15.24
CA PHE A 331 0.17 -22.57 -14.05
C PHE A 331 0.69 -24.00 -13.84
N ARG A 332 2.01 -24.16 -13.90
CA ARG A 332 2.71 -25.42 -13.63
C ARG A 332 3.22 -25.41 -12.20
N ALA A 333 2.40 -25.93 -11.28
CA ALA A 333 2.72 -25.95 -9.86
C ALA A 333 4.08 -26.66 -9.59
N PRO A 334 5.01 -26.05 -8.85
CA PRO A 334 6.14 -26.77 -8.27
C PRO A 334 5.69 -27.97 -7.46
N ARG A 335 6.46 -29.07 -7.53
CA ARG A 335 6.11 -30.34 -6.87
C ARG A 335 7.17 -30.70 -5.87
N TYR A 336 6.74 -31.12 -4.70
CA TYR A 336 7.59 -31.58 -3.60
C TYR A 336 7.13 -32.96 -3.15
N GLU A 337 8.10 -33.82 -2.80
CA GLU A 337 7.80 -35.14 -2.23
C GLU A 337 7.33 -35.02 -0.77
N VAL A 338 6.34 -35.80 -0.40
CA VAL A 338 5.87 -35.85 0.98
C VAL A 338 6.99 -36.32 1.90
N GLY A 339 7.22 -35.59 3.00
CA GLY A 339 8.31 -35.82 3.93
C GLY A 339 9.61 -35.05 3.60
N ALA A 340 9.77 -34.51 2.39
CA ALA A 340 10.91 -33.63 2.06
C ALA A 340 10.86 -32.37 2.95
N LYS A 341 12.04 -31.84 3.33
CA LYS A 341 12.12 -30.62 4.16
C LYS A 341 12.30 -29.40 3.28
N VAL A 342 11.29 -28.54 3.20
CA VAL A 342 11.27 -27.32 2.40
C VAL A 342 10.73 -26.16 3.24
N ALA A 343 11.38 -25.01 3.18
CA ALA A 343 10.87 -23.79 3.83
C ALA A 343 9.69 -23.21 3.05
N THR A 344 8.66 -22.72 3.73
CA THR A 344 7.51 -22.11 3.06
C THR A 344 7.89 -20.88 2.25
N ARG A 345 8.88 -20.08 2.68
CA ARG A 345 9.42 -18.96 1.91
C ARG A 345 10.08 -19.40 0.58
N GLN A 346 10.79 -20.55 0.56
CA GLN A 346 11.36 -21.11 -0.66
C GLN A 346 10.24 -21.56 -1.62
N ALA A 347 9.23 -22.28 -1.10
CA ALA A 347 8.09 -22.69 -1.89
C ALA A 347 7.28 -21.52 -2.47
N PHE A 348 7.26 -20.38 -1.76
CA PHE A 348 6.71 -19.13 -2.29
C PHE A 348 7.51 -18.63 -3.50
N GLY A 349 8.83 -18.54 -3.42
CA GLY A 349 9.67 -18.10 -4.55
C GLY A 349 9.50 -18.99 -5.78
N ASP A 350 9.52 -20.31 -5.59
CA ASP A 350 9.30 -21.27 -6.67
C ASP A 350 7.90 -21.12 -7.31
N ALA A 351 6.87 -20.88 -6.47
CA ALA A 351 5.50 -20.67 -6.93
C ALA A 351 5.33 -19.32 -7.65
N LEU A 352 5.97 -18.26 -7.15
CA LEU A 352 5.93 -16.94 -7.76
C LEU A 352 6.58 -16.95 -9.15
N ARG A 353 7.73 -17.62 -9.30
CA ARG A 353 8.35 -17.86 -10.61
C ARG A 353 7.40 -18.58 -11.54
N ALA A 354 6.82 -19.70 -11.11
CA ALA A 354 5.87 -20.45 -11.92
C ALA A 354 4.61 -19.64 -12.31
N LEU A 355 4.18 -18.71 -11.45
CA LEU A 355 3.14 -17.73 -11.79
C LEU A 355 3.60 -16.75 -12.85
N GLY A 356 4.84 -16.24 -12.75
CA GLY A 356 5.44 -15.37 -13.75
C GLY A 356 5.55 -16.04 -15.12
N ASP A 357 5.91 -17.35 -15.16
CA ASP A 357 5.93 -18.16 -16.39
C ASP A 357 4.53 -18.27 -17.04
N ALA A 358 3.48 -18.32 -16.21
CA ALA A 358 2.11 -18.48 -16.68
C ALA A 358 1.38 -17.16 -16.94
N ARG A 359 1.79 -16.06 -16.31
CA ARG A 359 1.05 -14.78 -16.29
C ARG A 359 1.97 -13.60 -16.48
N GLY A 360 1.82 -12.89 -17.59
CA GLY A 360 2.57 -11.68 -17.90
C GLY A 360 2.20 -10.46 -17.04
N ASP A 361 1.06 -10.50 -16.34
CA ASP A 361 0.61 -9.42 -15.44
C ASP A 361 1.18 -9.53 -14.02
N VAL A 362 1.80 -10.67 -13.65
CA VAL A 362 2.44 -10.84 -12.35
C VAL A 362 3.75 -10.09 -12.31
N VAL A 363 3.92 -9.24 -11.30
CA VAL A 363 5.15 -8.52 -10.99
C VAL A 363 5.54 -8.76 -9.54
N ALA A 364 6.83 -8.76 -9.26
CA ALA A 364 7.37 -8.92 -7.91
C ALA A 364 8.11 -7.66 -7.49
N LEU A 365 7.88 -7.24 -6.25
CA LEU A 365 8.57 -6.14 -5.58
C LEU A 365 9.21 -6.68 -4.30
N ASP A 366 10.45 -6.32 -4.02
CA ASP A 366 11.17 -6.78 -2.81
C ASP A 366 11.84 -5.62 -2.08
N GLY A 367 11.97 -5.73 -0.78
CA GLY A 367 12.58 -4.73 0.11
C GLY A 367 14.05 -5.04 0.43
N GLU A 368 14.87 -5.38 -0.56
CA GLU A 368 16.31 -5.72 -0.45
C GLU A 368 16.59 -6.96 0.41
N VAL A 369 15.63 -7.89 0.41
CA VAL A 369 15.75 -9.17 1.13
C VAL A 369 15.40 -10.37 0.25
N GLY A 370 15.55 -10.24 -1.07
CA GLY A 370 15.17 -11.23 -2.08
C GLY A 370 15.78 -12.61 -1.87
N ASN A 371 17.01 -12.71 -1.34
CA ASN A 371 17.68 -13.95 -0.94
C ASN A 371 16.99 -14.64 0.26
N SER A 372 16.23 -13.90 1.04
CA SER A 372 15.52 -14.36 2.22
C SER A 372 14.05 -14.64 1.96
N THR A 373 13.39 -13.83 1.16
CA THR A 373 12.02 -14.02 0.69
C THR A 373 11.92 -15.03 -0.46
N PHE A 374 13.04 -15.29 -1.14
CA PHE A 374 13.15 -16.06 -2.39
C PHE A 374 12.48 -15.39 -3.61
N THR A 375 12.18 -14.11 -3.55
CA THR A 375 11.73 -13.34 -4.72
C THR A 375 12.82 -13.23 -5.79
N GLU A 376 14.11 -13.38 -5.41
CA GLU A 376 15.22 -13.45 -6.37
C GLU A 376 15.02 -14.53 -7.44
N VAL A 377 14.36 -15.65 -7.09
CA VAL A 377 14.05 -16.74 -8.04
C VAL A 377 13.10 -16.26 -9.16
N PHE A 378 12.18 -15.36 -8.84
CA PHE A 378 11.37 -14.67 -9.85
C PHE A 378 12.20 -13.64 -10.62
N GLY A 379 13.03 -12.85 -9.92
CA GLY A 379 13.88 -11.83 -10.54
C GLY A 379 14.87 -12.39 -11.55
N GLU A 380 15.46 -13.56 -11.27
CA GLU A 380 16.34 -14.27 -12.22
C GLU A 380 15.61 -14.74 -13.48
N ALA A 381 14.35 -15.18 -13.34
CA ALA A 381 13.55 -15.66 -14.46
C ALA A 381 12.85 -14.55 -15.27
N HIS A 382 12.48 -13.47 -14.59
CA HIS A 382 11.67 -12.36 -15.14
C HIS A 382 12.22 -11.00 -14.69
N PRO A 383 13.48 -10.65 -15.04
CA PRO A 383 14.15 -9.44 -14.53
C PRO A 383 13.41 -8.15 -14.89
N GLU A 384 12.68 -8.13 -16.01
CA GLU A 384 11.90 -6.97 -16.46
C GLU A 384 10.65 -6.72 -15.62
N ARG A 385 10.20 -7.70 -14.82
CA ARG A 385 9.01 -7.66 -13.98
C ARG A 385 9.34 -7.77 -12.48
N PHE A 386 10.63 -7.74 -12.15
CA PHE A 386 11.14 -7.68 -10.78
C PHE A 386 11.57 -6.25 -10.46
N PHE A 387 11.11 -5.72 -9.34
CA PHE A 387 11.39 -4.37 -8.91
C PHE A 387 12.00 -4.38 -7.51
N GLU A 388 13.27 -3.99 -7.43
CA GLU A 388 13.93 -3.79 -6.15
C GLU A 388 13.51 -2.43 -5.57
N MET A 389 12.90 -2.46 -4.38
CA MET A 389 12.44 -1.25 -3.70
C MET A 389 13.40 -0.79 -2.61
N TYR A 390 14.51 -1.49 -2.45
CA TYR A 390 15.50 -1.24 -1.41
C TYR A 390 14.89 -1.26 0.01
N ILE A 391 15.54 -0.68 1.00
CA ILE A 391 15.03 -0.65 2.37
C ILE A 391 14.05 0.53 2.52
N ALA A 392 12.91 0.43 1.85
CA ALA A 392 11.86 1.45 1.77
C ALA A 392 10.47 0.79 1.74
N GLU A 393 10.01 0.26 2.87
CA GLU A 393 8.80 -0.55 2.94
C GLU A 393 7.52 0.26 2.63
N GLN A 394 7.50 1.56 2.93
CA GLN A 394 6.37 2.43 2.57
C GLN A 394 6.28 2.60 1.04
N GLN A 395 7.43 2.80 0.38
CA GLN A 395 7.51 2.84 -1.08
C GLN A 395 7.17 1.49 -1.70
N LEU A 396 7.64 0.38 -1.13
CA LEU A 396 7.35 -1.00 -1.57
C LEU A 396 5.83 -1.22 -1.72
N VAL A 397 5.07 -0.95 -0.66
CA VAL A 397 3.61 -1.15 -0.67
C VAL A 397 2.92 -0.13 -1.57
N SER A 398 3.31 1.15 -1.50
CA SER A 398 2.70 2.19 -2.32
C SER A 398 2.95 1.99 -3.82
N ALA A 399 4.14 1.51 -4.21
CA ALA A 399 4.44 1.17 -5.60
C ALA A 399 3.56 0.01 -6.09
N ALA A 400 3.37 -1.03 -5.27
CA ALA A 400 2.44 -2.12 -5.57
C ALA A 400 1.00 -1.59 -5.79
N VAL A 401 0.53 -0.65 -4.94
CA VAL A 401 -0.77 0.02 -5.13
C VAL A 401 -0.81 0.79 -6.45
N GLY A 402 0.26 1.48 -6.82
CA GLY A 402 0.33 2.18 -8.10
C GLY A 402 0.27 1.24 -9.30
N MET A 403 1.07 0.17 -9.29
CA MET A 403 1.16 -0.81 -10.38
C MET A 403 -0.19 -1.52 -10.63
N GLN A 404 -0.92 -1.90 -9.57
CA GLN A 404 -2.19 -2.58 -9.74
C GLN A 404 -3.26 -1.72 -10.42
N THR A 405 -3.17 -0.36 -10.36
CA THR A 405 -4.10 0.53 -11.08
C THR A 405 -3.99 0.39 -12.60
N LEU A 406 -2.92 -0.21 -13.07
CA LEU A 406 -2.65 -0.51 -14.48
C LEU A 406 -2.95 -1.97 -14.87
N GLY A 407 -3.64 -2.70 -13.98
CA GLY A 407 -4.03 -4.09 -14.24
C GLY A 407 -2.94 -5.13 -13.98
N LEU A 408 -1.82 -4.72 -13.39
CA LEU A 408 -0.78 -5.65 -12.93
C LEU A 408 -1.21 -6.36 -11.63
N ALA A 409 -0.67 -7.53 -11.39
CA ALA A 409 -0.88 -8.34 -10.18
C ALA A 409 0.40 -8.35 -9.34
N PRO A 410 0.63 -7.33 -8.49
CA PRO A 410 1.86 -7.19 -7.75
C PRO A 410 1.89 -8.11 -6.52
N PHE A 411 3.07 -8.72 -6.32
CA PHE A 411 3.48 -9.38 -5.08
C PHE A 411 4.58 -8.56 -4.44
N ALA A 412 4.31 -8.01 -3.26
CA ALA A 412 5.28 -7.27 -2.47
C ALA A 412 5.77 -8.13 -1.29
N ALA A 413 7.06 -8.31 -1.19
CA ALA A 413 7.68 -9.18 -0.18
C ALA A 413 8.75 -8.45 0.63
N THR A 414 8.75 -8.70 1.92
CA THR A 414 9.78 -8.33 2.87
C THR A 414 9.68 -9.24 4.10
N PHE A 415 10.40 -8.95 5.19
CA PHE A 415 10.13 -9.66 6.44
C PHE A 415 8.79 -9.23 7.01
N ALA A 416 8.07 -10.17 7.62
CA ALA A 416 6.77 -9.92 8.20
C ALA A 416 6.79 -8.77 9.23
N ALA A 417 7.87 -8.69 10.04
CA ALA A 417 8.10 -7.60 10.99
C ALA A 417 8.19 -6.23 10.33
N PHE A 418 8.76 -6.14 9.13
CA PHE A 418 9.02 -4.86 8.49
C PHE A 418 7.79 -4.26 7.80
N PHE A 419 6.75 -5.05 7.52
CA PHE A 419 5.46 -4.51 7.11
C PHE A 419 4.82 -3.57 8.14
N THR A 420 5.27 -3.58 9.39
CA THR A 420 4.83 -2.62 10.40
C THR A 420 5.12 -1.17 9.99
N ARG A 421 6.23 -0.91 9.26
CA ARG A 421 6.55 0.42 8.71
C ARG A 421 5.58 0.88 7.63
N ALA A 422 5.00 -0.07 6.90
CA ALA A 422 4.07 0.20 5.80
C ALA A 422 2.59 -0.04 6.19
N HIS A 423 2.28 -0.16 7.48
CA HIS A 423 0.92 -0.52 7.89
C HIS A 423 -0.12 0.51 7.45
N ASP A 424 0.21 1.81 7.48
CA ASP A 424 -0.69 2.85 6.97
C ASP A 424 -0.90 2.72 5.45
N GLN A 425 0.16 2.43 4.69
CA GLN A 425 0.06 2.18 3.25
C GLN A 425 -0.82 0.97 2.94
N ILE A 426 -0.72 -0.10 3.75
CA ILE A 426 -1.60 -1.29 3.63
C ILE A 426 -3.04 -0.94 3.95
N ARG A 427 -3.29 -0.14 5.00
CA ARG A 427 -4.62 0.36 5.35
C ARG A 427 -5.21 1.21 4.22
N MET A 428 -4.43 2.13 3.65
CA MET A 428 -4.85 2.98 2.54
C MET A 428 -5.01 2.19 1.23
N ALA A 429 -4.23 1.12 1.03
CA ALA A 429 -4.42 0.20 -0.09
C ALA A 429 -5.83 -0.45 -0.04
N ALA A 430 -6.30 -0.85 1.15
CA ALA A 430 -7.66 -1.38 1.32
C ALA A 430 -8.73 -0.33 0.99
N ILE A 431 -8.55 0.93 1.40
CA ILE A 431 -9.43 2.05 1.06
C ILE A 431 -9.38 2.34 -0.45
N SER A 432 -8.21 2.18 -1.06
CA SER A 432 -8.01 2.25 -2.52
C SER A 432 -8.61 1.06 -3.27
N ARG A 433 -9.17 0.06 -2.56
CA ARG A 433 -9.68 -1.19 -3.14
C ARG A 433 -8.62 -1.92 -3.96
N ALA A 434 -7.36 -1.82 -3.55
CA ALA A 434 -6.25 -2.42 -4.27
C ALA A 434 -6.27 -3.95 -4.18
N HIS A 435 -5.73 -4.60 -5.20
CA HIS A 435 -5.55 -6.06 -5.27
C HIS A 435 -4.05 -6.35 -5.15
N LEU A 436 -3.59 -6.78 -3.98
CA LEU A 436 -2.19 -6.99 -3.67
C LEU A 436 -1.95 -8.35 -3.03
N GLY A 437 -0.85 -9.02 -3.43
CA GLY A 437 -0.25 -10.11 -2.69
C GLY A 437 0.87 -9.56 -1.80
N LEU A 438 0.69 -9.61 -0.48
CA LEU A 438 1.71 -9.26 0.49
C LEU A 438 2.29 -10.54 1.10
N VAL A 439 3.61 -10.71 1.11
CA VAL A 439 4.24 -11.92 1.63
C VAL A 439 5.29 -11.56 2.67
N GLY A 440 4.98 -11.84 3.93
CA GLY A 440 5.85 -11.61 5.06
C GLY A 440 6.68 -12.85 5.40
N SER A 441 7.98 -12.80 5.21
CA SER A 441 8.87 -13.90 5.60
C SER A 441 9.41 -13.73 7.01
N HIS A 442 10.11 -14.75 7.52
CA HIS A 442 10.77 -14.71 8.85
C HIS A 442 9.78 -14.39 9.98
N ALA A 443 8.59 -14.97 9.96
CA ALA A 443 7.60 -14.73 11.00
C ALA A 443 7.71 -15.76 12.14
N GLY A 444 7.43 -15.29 13.36
CA GLY A 444 7.37 -16.12 14.56
C GLY A 444 8.72 -16.35 15.26
N VAL A 445 8.69 -16.97 16.43
CA VAL A 445 9.90 -17.27 17.23
C VAL A 445 10.81 -18.29 16.56
N SER A 446 10.27 -19.09 15.64
CA SER A 446 11.02 -20.13 14.91
C SER A 446 12.08 -19.57 13.94
N ILE A 447 12.19 -18.26 13.77
CA ILE A 447 13.30 -17.67 13.02
C ILE A 447 14.65 -17.83 13.75
N GLY A 448 14.62 -17.94 15.07
CA GLY A 448 15.78 -18.33 15.87
C GLY A 448 16.67 -17.16 16.29
N GLU A 449 17.93 -17.23 15.87
CA GLU A 449 19.04 -16.44 16.38
C GLU A 449 18.94 -14.93 16.11
N ASP A 450 18.19 -14.52 15.07
CA ASP A 450 18.03 -13.11 14.67
C ASP A 450 17.35 -12.27 15.77
N GLY A 451 16.56 -12.90 16.63
CA GLY A 451 15.98 -12.28 17.82
C GLY A 451 14.69 -11.49 17.56
N PRO A 452 14.17 -10.83 18.61
CA PRO A 452 12.78 -10.35 18.63
C PRO A 452 12.46 -9.25 17.62
N SER A 453 13.42 -8.43 17.21
CA SER A 453 13.19 -7.37 16.22
C SER A 453 12.82 -7.89 14.82
N GLN A 454 13.05 -9.19 14.58
CA GLN A 454 12.81 -9.83 13.29
C GLN A 454 11.59 -10.78 13.31
N MET A 455 11.04 -11.07 14.49
CA MET A 455 10.12 -12.22 14.69
C MET A 455 8.68 -11.99 14.21
N ALA A 456 8.21 -10.77 14.10
CA ALA A 456 6.83 -10.48 13.67
C ALA A 456 5.77 -11.30 14.45
N LEU A 457 5.63 -11.02 15.73
CA LEU A 457 4.65 -11.69 16.57
C LEU A 457 3.28 -10.99 16.61
N GLU A 458 3.11 -9.91 15.86
CA GLU A 458 1.93 -9.05 15.73
C GLU A 458 1.36 -9.02 14.31
N ASP A 459 2.00 -9.64 13.34
CA ASP A 459 1.68 -9.53 11.92
C ASP A 459 0.28 -10.07 11.56
N LEU A 460 -0.15 -11.20 12.15
CA LEU A 460 -1.50 -11.73 11.92
C LEU A 460 -2.56 -10.76 12.45
N ALA A 461 -2.36 -10.18 13.63
CA ALA A 461 -3.27 -9.20 14.22
C ALA A 461 -3.38 -7.95 13.34
N MET A 462 -2.24 -7.40 12.93
CA MET A 462 -2.14 -6.23 12.06
C MET A 462 -2.90 -6.47 10.74
N MET A 463 -2.64 -7.58 10.07
CA MET A 463 -3.26 -7.89 8.79
C MET A 463 -4.74 -8.29 8.90
N ARG A 464 -5.15 -8.93 10.01
CA ARG A 464 -6.57 -9.23 10.26
C ARG A 464 -7.39 -7.96 10.49
N ALA A 465 -6.80 -6.89 11.05
CA ALA A 465 -7.47 -5.61 11.27
C ALA A 465 -7.73 -4.83 9.96
N VAL A 466 -7.04 -5.15 8.87
CA VAL A 466 -7.25 -4.49 7.58
C VAL A 466 -8.61 -4.88 6.99
N ALA A 467 -9.39 -3.90 6.56
CA ALA A 467 -10.73 -4.11 6.02
C ALA A 467 -10.69 -5.00 4.75
N GLY A 468 -11.49 -6.07 4.74
CA GLY A 468 -11.61 -6.96 3.59
C GLY A 468 -10.36 -7.80 3.27
N SER A 469 -9.35 -7.80 4.14
CA SER A 469 -8.12 -8.58 3.92
C SER A 469 -8.37 -10.09 4.00
N THR A 470 -7.49 -10.83 3.33
CA THR A 470 -7.31 -12.28 3.49
C THR A 470 -5.97 -12.51 4.18
N VAL A 471 -5.93 -13.41 5.19
CA VAL A 471 -4.72 -13.71 5.96
C VAL A 471 -4.49 -15.21 5.96
N LEU A 472 -3.33 -15.63 5.45
CA LEU A 472 -2.96 -17.01 5.19
C LEU A 472 -1.68 -17.38 5.95
N TYR A 473 -1.64 -18.58 6.51
CA TYR A 473 -0.45 -19.12 7.17
C TYR A 473 -0.24 -20.59 6.77
N PRO A 474 0.39 -20.85 5.61
CA PRO A 474 0.64 -22.20 5.13
C PRO A 474 1.58 -22.98 6.05
N SER A 475 1.35 -24.27 6.19
CA SER A 475 2.13 -25.17 7.06
C SER A 475 3.21 -25.96 6.33
N CYS A 476 3.19 -26.02 5.00
CA CYS A 476 4.22 -26.70 4.21
C CYS A 476 4.28 -26.17 2.76
N ALA A 477 5.25 -26.67 2.01
CA ALA A 477 5.50 -26.21 0.64
C ALA A 477 4.29 -26.39 -0.30
N THR A 478 3.59 -27.52 -0.27
CA THR A 478 2.43 -27.76 -1.15
C THR A 478 1.29 -26.76 -0.88
N THR A 479 1.01 -26.48 0.39
CA THR A 479 0.01 -25.48 0.78
C THR A 479 0.42 -24.10 0.30
N THR A 480 1.70 -23.73 0.46
CA THR A 480 2.24 -22.43 0.03
C THR A 480 2.06 -22.21 -1.46
N VAL A 481 2.42 -23.21 -2.29
CA VAL A 481 2.29 -23.13 -3.75
C VAL A 481 0.84 -22.86 -4.17
N GLU A 482 -0.11 -23.60 -3.61
CA GLU A 482 -1.52 -23.45 -4.00
C GLU A 482 -2.11 -22.12 -3.52
N LEU A 483 -1.76 -21.68 -2.31
CA LEU A 483 -2.21 -20.40 -1.80
C LEU A 483 -1.60 -19.23 -2.58
N THR A 484 -0.32 -19.31 -2.96
CA THR A 484 0.34 -18.28 -3.82
C THR A 484 -0.40 -18.13 -5.15
N ARG A 485 -0.79 -19.24 -5.78
CA ARG A 485 -1.60 -19.22 -7.00
C ARG A 485 -2.93 -18.49 -6.80
N GLN A 486 -3.64 -18.80 -5.71
CA GLN A 486 -4.94 -18.20 -5.42
C GLN A 486 -4.83 -16.71 -5.08
N MET A 487 -3.73 -16.26 -4.45
CA MET A 487 -3.49 -14.85 -4.17
C MET A 487 -3.50 -14.00 -5.45
N ALA A 488 -2.94 -14.50 -6.54
CA ALA A 488 -2.91 -13.79 -7.82
C ALA A 488 -4.29 -13.61 -8.48
N GLU A 489 -5.28 -14.36 -8.06
CA GLU A 489 -6.65 -14.34 -8.60
C GLU A 489 -7.64 -13.65 -7.66
N ARG A 490 -7.21 -13.39 -6.41
CA ARG A 490 -8.09 -12.90 -5.36
C ARG A 490 -8.15 -11.38 -5.33
N ALA A 491 -9.37 -10.85 -5.29
CA ALA A 491 -9.61 -9.43 -5.09
C ALA A 491 -9.27 -9.00 -3.64
N GLY A 492 -8.74 -7.78 -3.49
CA GLY A 492 -8.40 -7.19 -2.19
C GLY A 492 -6.97 -7.47 -1.75
N ILE A 493 -6.69 -7.16 -0.50
CA ILE A 493 -5.37 -7.38 0.11
C ILE A 493 -5.29 -8.82 0.58
N THR A 494 -4.33 -9.57 0.09
CA THR A 494 -4.04 -10.92 0.56
C THR A 494 -2.65 -10.96 1.18
N TYR A 495 -2.57 -11.30 2.45
CA TYR A 495 -1.31 -11.47 3.17
C TYR A 495 -1.03 -12.97 3.38
N MET A 496 0.18 -13.39 3.08
CA MET A 496 0.67 -14.72 3.39
C MET A 496 1.90 -14.65 4.28
N ARG A 497 1.82 -15.31 5.42
CA ARG A 497 2.91 -15.46 6.39
C ARG A 497 3.76 -16.66 6.02
N THR A 498 5.08 -16.49 5.88
CA THR A 498 6.02 -17.58 5.63
C THR A 498 7.10 -17.66 6.70
N THR A 499 7.70 -18.85 6.85
CA THR A 499 8.70 -19.12 7.89
C THR A 499 10.09 -19.41 7.30
N ARG A 500 11.13 -19.18 8.09
CA ARG A 500 12.53 -19.45 7.74
C ARG A 500 12.84 -20.95 7.79
N GLU A 501 12.30 -21.68 8.78
CA GLU A 501 12.61 -23.06 9.03
C GLU A 501 12.11 -23.99 7.92
N LYS A 502 12.90 -25.01 7.57
CA LYS A 502 12.51 -26.07 6.64
C LYS A 502 11.63 -27.07 7.37
N THR A 503 10.38 -27.15 6.98
CA THR A 503 9.39 -28.10 7.53
C THR A 503 9.15 -29.26 6.60
N PRO A 504 8.73 -30.44 7.13
CA PRO A 504 8.29 -31.55 6.27
C PRO A 504 7.10 -31.16 5.38
N VAL A 505 7.13 -31.58 4.13
CA VAL A 505 5.99 -31.50 3.22
C VAL A 505 4.91 -32.48 3.69
N LEU A 506 3.75 -31.97 4.03
CA LEU A 506 2.65 -32.75 4.64
C LEU A 506 1.67 -33.33 3.62
N TYR A 507 1.54 -32.69 2.46
CA TYR A 507 0.51 -32.99 1.47
C TYR A 507 1.11 -33.30 0.12
N GLY A 508 0.46 -34.21 -0.59
CA GLY A 508 0.86 -34.61 -1.94
C GLY A 508 0.59 -33.53 -2.98
N PRO A 509 1.23 -33.65 -4.16
CA PRO A 509 0.97 -32.73 -5.26
C PRO A 509 -0.49 -32.81 -5.74
N GLY A 510 -1.11 -31.65 -6.01
CA GLY A 510 -2.49 -31.56 -6.53
C GLY A 510 -3.57 -31.49 -5.45
N GLU A 511 -3.19 -31.53 -4.19
CA GLU A 511 -4.15 -31.26 -3.11
C GLU A 511 -4.66 -29.81 -3.17
N ARG A 512 -5.95 -29.64 -2.83
CA ARG A 512 -6.61 -28.32 -2.87
C ARG A 512 -6.68 -27.69 -1.49
N PHE A 513 -6.44 -26.39 -1.42
CA PHE A 513 -6.49 -25.58 -0.21
C PHE A 513 -7.34 -24.32 -0.46
N PRO A 514 -8.68 -24.45 -0.51
CA PRO A 514 -9.52 -23.28 -0.74
C PRO A 514 -9.32 -22.26 0.39
N ILE A 515 -9.20 -20.98 0.03
CA ILE A 515 -9.14 -19.90 1.01
C ILE A 515 -10.44 -19.89 1.82
N GLY A 516 -10.34 -19.83 3.14
CA GLY A 516 -11.46 -20.01 4.07
C GLY A 516 -11.68 -21.47 4.49
N GLY A 517 -10.84 -22.38 4.02
CA GLY A 517 -10.87 -23.80 4.42
C GLY A 517 -9.78 -24.16 5.42
N SER A 518 -9.79 -25.44 5.80
CA SER A 518 -8.82 -26.08 6.69
C SER A 518 -8.60 -27.54 6.30
N LYS A 519 -7.65 -28.22 6.95
CA LYS A 519 -7.43 -29.67 6.78
C LYS A 519 -7.41 -30.38 8.13
N VAL A 520 -8.20 -31.45 8.28
CA VAL A 520 -8.12 -32.34 9.43
C VAL A 520 -7.11 -33.46 9.13
N LEU A 521 -5.93 -33.40 9.76
CA LEU A 521 -4.84 -34.34 9.50
C LEU A 521 -4.93 -35.61 10.34
N ARG A 522 -5.44 -35.49 11.58
CA ARG A 522 -5.60 -36.61 12.52
C ARG A 522 -7.01 -36.54 13.09
N ARG A 523 -7.68 -37.69 13.10
CA ARG A 523 -9.06 -37.82 13.61
C ARG A 523 -9.33 -39.26 14.05
N SER A 524 -10.02 -39.41 15.18
CA SER A 524 -10.60 -40.67 15.64
C SER A 524 -12.01 -40.44 16.17
N GLY A 525 -12.75 -41.55 16.44
CA GLY A 525 -14.08 -41.49 17.04
C GLY A 525 -14.07 -41.13 18.54
N GLY A 526 -12.89 -41.14 19.18
CA GLY A 526 -12.76 -40.92 20.62
C GLY A 526 -11.91 -39.71 20.98
N ASP A 527 -11.75 -38.73 20.04
CA ASP A 527 -10.90 -37.54 20.26
C ASP A 527 -11.34 -36.76 21.51
N VAL A 528 -10.43 -36.61 22.47
CA VAL A 528 -10.70 -35.93 23.75
C VAL A 528 -10.60 -34.40 23.65
N ALA A 529 -9.91 -33.91 22.66
CA ALA A 529 -9.77 -32.50 22.33
C ALA A 529 -9.40 -32.33 20.85
N ALA A 530 -9.55 -31.12 20.31
CA ALA A 530 -9.00 -30.75 19.01
C ALA A 530 -7.85 -29.73 19.19
N VAL A 531 -6.70 -30.01 18.58
CA VAL A 531 -5.56 -29.08 18.46
C VAL A 531 -5.67 -28.36 17.12
N LEU A 532 -5.87 -27.05 17.18
CA LEU A 532 -6.00 -26.16 16.04
C LEU A 532 -4.71 -25.36 15.91
N ALA A 533 -4.02 -25.49 14.78
CA ALA A 533 -2.70 -24.90 14.57
C ALA A 533 -2.54 -24.44 13.11
N ALA A 534 -1.55 -23.61 12.84
CA ALA A 534 -1.19 -23.15 11.50
C ALA A 534 0.33 -22.98 11.40
N GLY A 535 0.87 -23.09 10.18
CA GLY A 535 2.29 -22.90 9.94
C GLY A 535 3.16 -23.82 10.80
N ILE A 536 4.16 -23.23 11.48
CA ILE A 536 5.15 -24.00 12.27
C ILE A 536 4.52 -24.78 13.43
N THR A 537 3.49 -24.22 14.08
CA THR A 537 2.84 -24.87 15.24
C THR A 537 2.04 -26.12 14.85
N LEU A 538 1.67 -26.29 13.58
CA LEU A 538 1.08 -27.53 13.11
C LEU A 538 2.05 -28.71 13.23
N HIS A 539 3.34 -28.49 12.96
CA HIS A 539 4.36 -29.54 13.09
C HIS A 539 4.56 -29.93 14.55
N GLU A 540 4.47 -28.96 15.48
CA GLU A 540 4.47 -29.23 16.92
C GLU A 540 3.23 -30.04 17.34
N ALA A 541 2.06 -29.68 16.79
CA ALA A 541 0.81 -30.40 17.05
C ALA A 541 0.85 -31.86 16.55
N LEU A 542 1.49 -32.11 15.42
CA LEU A 542 1.67 -33.48 14.90
C LEU A 542 2.63 -34.31 15.79
N ARG A 543 3.76 -33.69 16.26
CA ARG A 543 4.65 -34.35 17.23
C ARG A 543 3.94 -34.64 18.56
N ALA A 544 3.14 -33.71 19.04
CA ALA A 544 2.33 -33.91 20.24
C ALA A 544 1.30 -35.04 20.06
N HIS A 545 0.65 -35.12 18.90
CA HIS A 545 -0.27 -36.19 18.57
C HIS A 545 0.40 -37.58 18.64
N GLU A 546 1.60 -37.77 18.08
CA GLU A 546 2.32 -39.05 18.10
C GLU A 546 2.60 -39.48 19.54
N ARG A 547 2.98 -38.60 20.44
CA ARG A 547 3.24 -38.85 21.86
C ARG A 547 1.96 -39.16 22.61
N LEU A 548 0.88 -38.41 22.39
CA LEU A 548 -0.43 -38.66 23.00
C LEU A 548 -1.02 -39.99 22.55
N ALA A 549 -0.85 -40.36 21.27
CA ALA A 549 -1.28 -41.64 20.75
C ALA A 549 -0.55 -42.81 21.41
N ALA A 550 0.77 -42.67 21.67
CA ALA A 550 1.55 -43.65 22.42
C ALA A 550 1.05 -43.84 23.88
N ASP A 551 0.54 -42.72 24.46
CA ASP A 551 -0.08 -42.73 25.80
C ASP A 551 -1.57 -43.18 25.80
N GLY A 552 -2.12 -43.54 24.65
CA GLY A 552 -3.54 -43.94 24.50
C GLY A 552 -4.52 -42.76 24.58
N VAL A 553 -4.07 -41.51 24.37
CA VAL A 553 -4.90 -40.30 24.41
C VAL A 553 -5.18 -39.83 22.98
N PRO A 554 -6.34 -40.11 22.39
CA PRO A 554 -6.69 -39.70 21.04
C PRO A 554 -6.98 -38.20 20.99
N VAL A 555 -6.42 -37.51 19.97
CA VAL A 555 -6.59 -36.08 19.78
C VAL A 555 -6.72 -35.76 18.29
N ARG A 556 -7.61 -34.83 17.96
CA ARG A 556 -7.74 -34.30 16.60
C ARG A 556 -6.67 -33.23 16.32
N VAL A 557 -6.11 -33.21 15.11
CA VAL A 557 -5.17 -32.17 14.67
C VAL A 557 -5.70 -31.54 13.38
N VAL A 558 -5.80 -30.21 13.39
CA VAL A 558 -6.35 -29.43 12.28
C VAL A 558 -5.35 -28.36 11.85
N ASP A 559 -5.09 -28.29 10.54
CA ASP A 559 -4.34 -27.23 9.88
C ASP A 559 -5.28 -26.08 9.49
N LEU A 560 -5.25 -24.98 10.21
CA LEU A 560 -6.00 -23.75 9.93
C LEU A 560 -5.17 -22.79 9.06
N TYR A 561 -4.75 -23.23 7.88
CA TYR A 561 -3.92 -22.44 6.96
C TYR A 561 -4.58 -21.14 6.50
N SER A 562 -5.88 -20.98 6.62
CA SER A 562 -6.63 -19.74 6.38
C SER A 562 -7.08 -19.15 7.72
N VAL A 563 -6.40 -18.06 8.12
CA VAL A 563 -6.67 -17.36 9.39
C VAL A 563 -7.83 -16.36 9.22
N LYS A 564 -7.92 -15.73 8.04
CA LYS A 564 -9.04 -14.87 7.65
C LYS A 564 -9.29 -14.97 6.14
N PRO A 565 -10.49 -15.41 5.72
CA PRO A 565 -11.55 -15.95 6.55
C PRO A 565 -11.14 -17.28 7.19
N ILE A 566 -11.67 -17.56 8.38
CA ILE A 566 -11.45 -18.85 9.07
C ILE A 566 -12.52 -19.86 8.66
N ASP A 567 -12.18 -21.15 8.71
CA ASP A 567 -13.12 -22.27 8.50
C ASP A 567 -13.99 -22.48 9.73
N ALA A 568 -15.02 -21.68 9.88
CA ALA A 568 -15.93 -21.73 11.01
C ALA A 568 -16.61 -23.10 11.14
N ALA A 569 -16.99 -23.73 10.02
CA ALA A 569 -17.68 -25.02 10.02
C ALA A 569 -16.81 -26.13 10.61
N THR A 570 -15.51 -26.18 10.24
CA THR A 570 -14.60 -27.19 10.81
C THR A 570 -14.30 -26.89 12.28
N VAL A 571 -14.14 -25.62 12.68
CA VAL A 571 -13.93 -25.24 14.09
C VAL A 571 -15.13 -25.63 14.96
N GLU A 572 -16.35 -25.36 14.51
CA GLU A 572 -17.57 -25.74 15.19
C GLU A 572 -17.72 -27.29 15.29
N ALA A 573 -17.43 -28.01 14.21
CA ALA A 573 -17.46 -29.49 14.21
C ALA A 573 -16.43 -30.06 15.20
N CYS A 574 -15.23 -29.48 15.27
CA CYS A 574 -14.21 -29.86 16.25
C CYS A 574 -14.68 -29.62 17.69
N ALA A 575 -15.28 -28.48 17.97
CA ALA A 575 -15.83 -28.21 19.32
C ALA A 575 -16.90 -29.23 19.69
N ARG A 576 -17.86 -29.47 18.82
CA ARG A 576 -18.95 -30.44 19.05
C ARG A 576 -18.45 -31.87 19.24
N GLU A 577 -17.54 -32.33 18.35
CA GLU A 577 -17.10 -33.73 18.30
C GLU A 577 -16.01 -34.08 19.32
N CYS A 578 -15.30 -33.06 19.86
CA CYS A 578 -14.23 -33.23 20.84
C CYS A 578 -14.64 -32.77 22.27
N GLY A 579 -15.93 -32.91 22.62
CA GLY A 579 -16.44 -32.59 23.96
C GLY A 579 -16.27 -31.13 24.41
N GLY A 580 -16.33 -30.19 23.48
CA GLY A 580 -16.20 -28.78 23.77
C GLY A 580 -14.76 -28.32 24.13
N ARG A 581 -13.72 -29.06 23.73
CA ARG A 581 -12.34 -28.78 24.11
C ARG A 581 -11.49 -28.46 22.90
N LEU A 582 -11.05 -27.18 22.79
CA LEU A 582 -10.18 -26.72 21.74
C LEU A 582 -8.85 -26.24 22.32
N ILE A 583 -7.75 -26.66 21.74
CA ILE A 583 -6.39 -26.20 22.06
C ILE A 583 -5.89 -25.44 20.82
N VAL A 584 -5.81 -24.13 20.91
CA VAL A 584 -5.28 -23.30 19.83
C VAL A 584 -3.81 -23.01 20.07
N VAL A 585 -2.97 -23.30 19.08
CA VAL A 585 -1.52 -23.12 19.19
C VAL A 585 -1.06 -22.14 18.13
N GLU A 586 -0.49 -21.04 18.56
CA GLU A 586 -0.08 -19.93 17.67
C GLU A 586 1.32 -19.43 17.98
N ASP A 587 2.13 -19.28 16.92
CA ASP A 587 3.45 -18.64 16.96
C ASP A 587 3.26 -17.14 16.74
N HIS A 588 2.57 -16.49 17.70
CA HIS A 588 2.12 -15.10 17.66
C HIS A 588 1.79 -14.66 19.09
N PHE A 589 1.72 -13.36 19.34
CA PHE A 589 1.11 -12.87 20.59
C PHE A 589 -0.37 -13.27 20.66
N PRO A 590 -0.94 -13.43 21.87
CA PRO A 590 -2.34 -13.87 21.99
C PRO A 590 -3.35 -12.89 21.40
N GLU A 591 -3.02 -11.59 21.36
CA GLU A 591 -3.92 -10.52 20.89
C GLU A 591 -4.03 -10.53 19.37
N GLY A 592 -5.24 -10.68 18.86
CA GLY A 592 -5.55 -10.57 17.42
C GLY A 592 -5.06 -11.73 16.55
N GLY A 593 -4.41 -12.76 17.11
CA GLY A 593 -3.88 -13.91 16.38
C GLY A 593 -4.91 -14.97 16.00
N LEU A 594 -4.44 -16.22 15.80
CA LEU A 594 -5.27 -17.38 15.46
C LEU A 594 -6.27 -17.71 16.56
N GLY A 595 -5.86 -17.56 17.83
CA GLY A 595 -6.75 -17.82 18.97
C GLY A 595 -7.97 -16.90 19.01
N ASP A 596 -7.81 -15.63 18.66
CA ASP A 596 -8.93 -14.69 18.54
C ASP A 596 -9.81 -15.05 17.33
N ALA A 597 -9.21 -15.42 16.19
CA ALA A 597 -9.98 -15.85 15.03
C ALA A 597 -10.86 -17.08 15.32
N VAL A 598 -10.35 -18.04 16.08
CA VAL A 598 -11.13 -19.19 16.55
C VAL A 598 -12.22 -18.77 17.54
N SER A 599 -11.93 -17.88 18.47
CA SER A 599 -12.89 -17.40 19.47
C SER A 599 -14.06 -16.63 18.83
N GLU A 600 -13.79 -15.85 17.78
CA GLU A 600 -14.80 -15.11 17.02
C GLU A 600 -15.87 -16.03 16.38
N VAL A 601 -15.53 -17.28 16.07
CA VAL A 601 -16.50 -18.28 15.54
C VAL A 601 -17.68 -18.49 16.51
N PHE A 602 -17.42 -18.33 17.79
CA PHE A 602 -18.43 -18.55 18.86
C PHE A 602 -19.02 -17.26 19.40
N ALA A 603 -18.76 -16.10 18.76
CA ALA A 603 -19.31 -14.82 19.23
C ALA A 603 -20.84 -14.86 19.26
N GLY A 604 -21.43 -14.47 20.40
CA GLY A 604 -22.88 -14.48 20.62
C GLY A 604 -23.50 -15.85 20.85
N ARG A 605 -22.71 -16.90 21.04
CA ARG A 605 -23.12 -18.29 21.30
C ARG A 605 -22.38 -18.86 22.51
N PRO A 606 -22.86 -19.98 23.15
CA PRO A 606 -22.06 -20.69 24.13
C PRO A 606 -20.70 -21.11 23.54
N ALA A 607 -19.63 -20.66 24.16
CA ALA A 607 -18.27 -20.94 23.70
C ALA A 607 -17.76 -22.26 24.27
N PRO A 608 -16.99 -23.08 23.53
CA PRO A 608 -16.26 -24.21 24.04
C PRO A 608 -15.13 -23.76 24.98
N ALA A 609 -14.56 -24.72 25.72
CA ALA A 609 -13.34 -24.48 26.49
C ALA A 609 -12.16 -24.30 25.51
N ILE A 610 -11.65 -23.08 25.36
CA ILE A 610 -10.53 -22.75 24.49
C ILE A 610 -9.27 -22.52 25.35
N VAL A 611 -8.29 -23.41 25.19
CA VAL A 611 -6.94 -23.22 25.75
C VAL A 611 -6.06 -22.62 24.66
N ARG A 612 -5.44 -21.46 24.94
CA ARG A 612 -4.57 -20.77 24.00
C ARG A 612 -3.12 -20.89 24.41
N LEU A 613 -2.31 -21.56 23.59
CA LEU A 613 -0.86 -21.60 23.67
C LEU A 613 -0.32 -20.58 22.66
N ALA A 614 0.27 -19.51 23.16
CA ALA A 614 0.74 -18.36 22.40
C ALA A 614 1.99 -17.79 23.02
N VAL A 615 2.75 -17.00 22.28
CA VAL A 615 3.93 -16.29 22.78
C VAL A 615 3.48 -15.17 23.73
N ARG A 616 3.84 -15.23 25.02
CA ARG A 616 3.30 -14.31 26.05
C ARG A 616 4.32 -13.33 26.61
N SER A 617 5.57 -13.40 26.16
CA SER A 617 6.64 -12.49 26.57
C SER A 617 7.54 -12.21 25.38
N LEU A 618 8.24 -11.10 25.40
CA LEU A 618 9.26 -10.83 24.39
C LEU A 618 10.32 -11.93 24.42
N PRO A 619 10.50 -12.67 23.31
CA PRO A 619 11.52 -13.71 23.24
C PRO A 619 12.92 -13.09 23.16
N GLY A 620 13.95 -13.91 23.43
CA GLY A 620 15.34 -13.59 23.14
C GLY A 620 15.79 -14.21 21.81
N SER A 621 17.11 -14.23 21.59
CA SER A 621 17.75 -15.06 20.57
C SER A 621 17.98 -16.47 21.10
N GLY A 622 17.89 -17.47 20.24
CA GLY A 622 18.12 -18.87 20.56
C GLY A 622 17.92 -19.74 19.34
N THR A 623 18.04 -21.04 19.47
CA THR A 623 17.65 -21.97 18.40
C THR A 623 16.13 -21.99 18.25
N PRO A 624 15.59 -22.28 17.06
CA PRO A 624 14.14 -22.42 16.87
C PRO A 624 13.46 -23.30 17.91
N ARG A 625 14.11 -24.41 18.28
CA ARG A 625 13.59 -25.36 19.27
C ARG A 625 13.51 -24.74 20.67
N GLU A 626 14.58 -24.13 21.15
CA GLU A 626 14.60 -23.47 22.45
C GLU A 626 13.54 -22.39 22.56
N LEU A 627 13.31 -21.65 21.48
CA LEU A 627 12.36 -20.55 21.47
C LEU A 627 10.91 -21.05 21.43
N LEU A 628 10.60 -22.09 20.64
CA LEU A 628 9.26 -22.72 20.64
C LEU A 628 8.91 -23.32 22.01
N ASP A 629 9.88 -24.02 22.63
CA ASP A 629 9.69 -24.62 23.96
C ASP A 629 9.59 -23.54 25.04
N GLY A 630 10.50 -22.54 25.01
CA GLY A 630 10.48 -21.44 25.95
C GLY A 630 9.23 -20.56 25.87
N ALA A 631 8.64 -20.41 24.68
CA ALA A 631 7.36 -19.73 24.47
C ALA A 631 6.13 -20.56 24.89
N GLY A 632 6.32 -21.84 25.23
CA GLY A 632 5.24 -22.74 25.64
C GLY A 632 4.28 -23.12 24.48
N ILE A 633 4.79 -23.13 23.24
CA ILE A 633 4.05 -23.49 22.02
C ILE A 633 4.61 -24.76 21.34
N GLY A 634 5.62 -25.40 21.95
CA GLY A 634 6.19 -26.66 21.51
C GLY A 634 5.32 -27.88 21.85
N ALA A 635 5.71 -29.05 21.33
CA ALA A 635 4.97 -30.30 21.48
C ALA A 635 4.72 -30.69 22.95
N ASP A 636 5.66 -30.40 23.87
CA ASP A 636 5.51 -30.72 25.31
C ASP A 636 4.36 -29.91 25.92
N ALA A 637 4.29 -28.62 25.66
CA ALA A 637 3.20 -27.77 26.13
C ALA A 637 1.83 -28.18 25.58
N ILE A 638 1.78 -28.64 24.32
CA ILE A 638 0.56 -29.15 23.71
C ILE A 638 0.10 -30.45 24.40
N VAL A 639 1.00 -31.41 24.64
CA VAL A 639 0.71 -32.64 25.37
C VAL A 639 0.13 -32.36 26.75
N GLU A 640 0.77 -31.47 27.51
CA GLU A 640 0.29 -31.10 28.85
C GLU A 640 -1.06 -30.37 28.81
N ALA A 641 -1.28 -29.50 27.84
CA ALA A 641 -2.55 -28.80 27.65
C ALA A 641 -3.70 -29.80 27.33
N VAL A 642 -3.47 -30.78 26.44
CA VAL A 642 -4.45 -31.82 26.12
C VAL A 642 -4.74 -32.68 27.33
N LYS A 643 -3.71 -33.20 28.04
CA LYS A 643 -3.89 -34.03 29.23
C LYS A 643 -4.66 -33.29 30.34
N ARG A 644 -4.42 -32.01 30.52
CA ARG A 644 -5.13 -31.16 31.48
C ARG A 644 -6.60 -30.95 31.06
N ALA A 645 -6.84 -30.64 29.79
CA ALA A 645 -8.18 -30.45 29.26
C ALA A 645 -9.02 -31.73 29.31
N SER A 646 -8.42 -32.90 29.07
CA SER A 646 -9.12 -34.17 29.13
C SER A 646 -9.61 -34.58 30.54
N ARG A 647 -8.95 -34.11 31.61
CA ARG A 647 -9.33 -34.33 33.01
C ARG A 647 -10.48 -33.43 33.49
N ALA A 648 -10.68 -32.30 32.81
CA ALA A 648 -11.78 -31.41 33.15
C ALA A 648 -13.13 -32.02 32.72
N PRO A 649 -14.21 -31.89 33.53
CA PRO A 649 -15.52 -32.38 33.14
C PRO A 649 -15.94 -31.76 31.80
N ALA A 650 -16.61 -32.58 30.95
CA ALA A 650 -17.17 -32.05 29.71
C ALA A 650 -18.16 -30.93 30.06
N GLN A 651 -18.10 -29.80 29.34
CA GLN A 651 -19.07 -28.74 29.59
C GLN A 651 -20.46 -29.20 29.15
N PRO A 652 -21.48 -29.12 30.03
CA PRO A 652 -22.85 -29.44 29.65
C PRO A 652 -23.34 -28.38 28.67
N GLY A 653 -23.72 -28.76 27.46
CA GLY A 653 -24.40 -27.90 26.51
C GLY A 653 -23.70 -27.57 25.19
N SER A 654 -22.88 -28.50 24.65
CA SER A 654 -22.60 -28.49 23.21
C SER A 654 -23.75 -29.23 22.52
N PRO A 655 -24.57 -28.56 21.66
CA PRO A 655 -25.62 -29.23 20.90
C PRO A 655 -25.08 -30.26 19.92
#